data_0db5a6a9963112482896f8544c1c3781
#
_entry.id   0db5a6a9963112482896f8544c1c3781
#
_cell.length_a   1.000
_cell.length_b   1.000
_cell.length_c   1.000
_cell.angle_alpha   90.00
_cell.angle_beta   90.00
_cell.angle_gamma   90.00
#
_symmetry.space_group_name_H-M   'P 1'
#
loop_
_entity.id
_entity.type
_entity.pdbx_description
1 polymer ?
#
loop_
_entity_poly.entity_id
_entity_poly.type
_entity_poly.pdbx_seq_one_letter_code
_entity_poly.pdbx_strand_id
1 'polypeptide(L)'
;MKINFILGSALLLSQPLCAQNEEAKDTLTTQMMMQNLPEVFVKVTRPIVKAERGQLVYNMPLLIEKMPADNAYDALTRIPGVNELNGNINYAGKELTLIINGKPTTLNYAQLAERLKAMPASQLAKAEVMLAALARLHVRGMVINLITKDYVGKNLLSGQIQSIWSQSKYGEGEGKGNLLFQKGKFGLDAMYSFTDGTSYGETTTNANHPLQGKRVAYHDKTSQKTLGLTHNYRLGLSYAFADNHQLSLAYTGKRDSSHPHHETMGTGTSQQQGNEHTYLHNVDASYNLPFGLQIGISYLNYQNPSQQYLEGTMLDEERILYTNSKQVIDKWLFTADQSHSLKKGWELSYGMKFQNSNNRSYQTTTNKDGADIPDATSQVNIEERILSFYGGISKQINERISLEASVEAEQYHSPQWNKWHIYPTLNASWKANPGNILNLSFSSSSQFPSYWSTMSSIYYASTYMEIWGNPHLKPYSTYETNLMWTIKSRHALMAFAEFQPNYSVQLPYQTTDHLAVIMKETNFDYNHTIGIRASTTFGIGNWMSGSVSATGIYRHDKSNDFFDLPFNRKHISAILAGNLSAQLSRSHHIHFILNPFYQSKAIQGLYDIKSVFLLNAMLRWAPDKDKWSIVVKGSNIFNEGFSTKSVQANQDYHMNIKQEWASASISIIYKIGKYKEKRTKDVDTSRMGVN
;
A
#
# COMPACT_ATOMS: atom_id res chain seq x y z
N MET A 1 16.24 14.01 -1.28
CA MET A 1 15.32 13.49 -0.25
C MET A 1 13.91 13.76 -0.75
N LYS A 2 13.21 12.75 -1.28
CA LYS A 2 11.78 12.94 -1.52
C LYS A 2 11.18 13.26 -0.17
N ILE A 3 10.81 14.51 0.05
CA ILE A 3 9.90 14.85 1.11
C ILE A 3 8.59 14.18 0.69
N ASN A 4 8.50 12.89 0.95
CA ASN A 4 7.21 12.28 1.07
C ASN A 4 6.64 12.95 2.31
N PHE A 5 5.94 14.06 2.09
CA PHE A 5 5.01 14.52 3.07
C PHE A 5 4.15 13.30 3.39
N ILE A 6 4.48 12.64 4.49
CA ILE A 6 3.63 11.62 5.08
C ILE A 6 2.47 12.39 5.72
N LEU A 7 1.77 13.15 4.91
CA LEU A 7 0.39 13.53 5.14
C LEU A 7 -0.53 12.33 4.84
N GLY A 8 0.10 11.17 4.58
CA GLY A 8 -0.60 9.95 4.20
C GLY A 8 -1.47 9.31 5.27
N SER A 9 -1.30 9.66 6.53
CA SER A 9 -2.12 9.06 7.59
C SER A 9 -3.48 9.73 7.81
N ALA A 10 -3.77 10.85 7.15
CA ALA A 10 -5.05 11.55 7.31
C ALA A 10 -6.11 11.23 6.26
N LEU A 11 -5.72 10.57 5.16
CA LEU A 11 -6.60 10.27 4.05
C LEU A 11 -6.94 8.78 4.03
N LEU A 12 -7.68 8.36 5.02
CA LEU A 12 -8.32 7.05 5.10
C LEU A 12 -9.60 7.09 4.31
N LEU A 13 -9.87 6.04 3.53
CA LEU A 13 -11.21 5.59 3.18
C LEU A 13 -11.37 5.19 1.72
N SER A 14 -11.78 4.11 1.55
CA SER A 14 -12.93 3.23 1.47
C SER A 14 -13.20 2.70 0.08
N GLN A 15 -13.44 1.43 -0.08
CA GLN A 15 -14.44 1.00 -1.03
C GLN A 15 -14.90 -0.42 -1.09
N PRO A 16 -16.03 -0.59 -1.69
CA PRO A 16 -16.79 -1.82 -1.65
C PRO A 16 -16.96 -2.57 -2.94
N LEU A 17 -17.32 -3.71 -2.84
CA LEU A 17 -18.34 -4.72 -3.12
C LEU A 17 -18.94 -4.71 -4.53
N CYS A 18 -19.18 -5.75 -5.13
CA CYS A 18 -20.16 -6.79 -5.14
C CYS A 18 -20.43 -7.52 -6.41
N ALA A 19 -20.90 -8.69 -6.24
CA ALA A 19 -21.36 -9.65 -7.23
C ALA A 19 -22.82 -9.49 -7.65
N GLN A 20 -23.23 -10.07 -8.76
CA GLN A 20 -24.61 -10.46 -9.03
C GLN A 20 -24.77 -11.71 -9.88
N ASN A 21 -25.74 -12.53 -9.45
CA ASN A 21 -26.44 -13.47 -10.31
C ASN A 21 -27.86 -12.97 -10.56
N GLU A 22 -28.28 -12.94 -11.80
CA GLU A 22 -29.67 -12.87 -12.18
C GLU A 22 -30.18 -14.29 -12.51
N GLU A 23 -31.26 -14.66 -11.85
CA GLU A 23 -32.11 -15.79 -12.26
C GLU A 23 -32.94 -15.38 -13.47
N ALA A 24 -32.77 -16.06 -14.58
CA ALA A 24 -33.73 -16.01 -15.68
C ALA A 24 -34.93 -16.92 -15.31
N LYS A 25 -36.12 -16.34 -15.23
CA LYS A 25 -37.38 -17.07 -15.20
C LYS A 25 -37.66 -17.59 -16.61
N ASP A 26 -37.56 -18.89 -16.76
CA ASP A 26 -38.16 -19.58 -17.91
C ASP A 26 -39.54 -20.09 -17.55
N THR A 27 -40.50 -19.61 -18.31
CA THR A 27 -41.89 -20.10 -18.30
C THR A 27 -41.95 -21.45 -18.95
N LEU A 28 -42.31 -22.48 -18.20
CA LEU A 28 -42.56 -23.82 -18.67
C LEU A 28 -43.89 -23.86 -19.43
N THR A 29 -43.82 -24.23 -20.69
CA THR A 29 -44.98 -24.82 -21.41
C THR A 29 -44.81 -26.33 -21.44
N THR A 30 -45.76 -27.01 -20.81
CA THR A 30 -45.86 -28.46 -20.72
C THR A 30 -46.31 -29.03 -22.05
N GLN A 31 -45.50 -29.91 -22.70
CA GLN A 31 -46.04 -31.06 -23.47
C GLN A 31 -45.01 -32.17 -23.65
N MET A 32 -45.43 -33.33 -23.22
CA MET A 32 -44.91 -34.70 -23.34
C MET A 32 -43.92 -35.01 -24.46
N MET A 33 -42.81 -35.69 -24.15
CA MET A 33 -42.59 -37.10 -24.54
C MET A 33 -41.31 -37.65 -23.90
N MET A 34 -41.41 -38.87 -23.40
CA MET A 34 -40.29 -39.70 -22.94
C MET A 34 -39.27 -39.87 -24.04
N GLN A 35 -38.03 -39.60 -23.70
CA GLN A 35 -36.78 -40.36 -23.93
C GLN A 35 -35.61 -39.41 -23.91
N ASN A 36 -34.58 -39.80 -23.18
CA ASN A 36 -33.31 -39.08 -22.92
C ASN A 36 -33.43 -37.96 -21.89
N LEU A 37 -33.08 -38.30 -20.65
CA LEU A 37 -32.75 -37.30 -19.66
C LEU A 37 -31.69 -36.36 -20.21
N PRO A 38 -31.98 -35.08 -20.43
CA PRO A 38 -30.92 -34.13 -20.74
C PRO A 38 -30.03 -34.03 -19.53
N GLU A 39 -28.71 -34.16 -19.74
CA GLU A 39 -27.75 -33.78 -18.73
C GLU A 39 -28.11 -32.36 -18.26
N VAL A 40 -28.63 -32.25 -17.04
CA VAL A 40 -28.84 -30.95 -16.40
C VAL A 40 -27.44 -30.39 -16.14
N PHE A 41 -26.93 -29.60 -17.06
CA PHE A 41 -25.76 -28.78 -16.81
C PHE A 41 -26.15 -27.74 -15.76
N VAL A 42 -26.02 -28.08 -14.49
CA VAL A 42 -26.02 -27.09 -13.43
C VAL A 42 -24.77 -26.24 -13.66
N LYS A 43 -24.95 -25.09 -14.27
CA LYS A 43 -23.91 -24.09 -14.46
C LYS A 43 -23.63 -23.49 -13.08
N VAL A 44 -22.84 -24.19 -12.27
CA VAL A 44 -22.37 -23.65 -10.98
C VAL A 44 -21.45 -22.51 -11.32
N THR A 45 -21.96 -21.29 -11.25
CA THR A 45 -21.11 -20.10 -11.36
C THR A 45 -20.20 -20.06 -10.15
N ARG A 46 -18.90 -20.26 -10.36
CA ARG A 46 -17.91 -20.17 -9.28
C ARG A 46 -17.99 -18.77 -8.67
N PRO A 47 -18.10 -18.62 -7.34
CA PRO A 47 -18.11 -17.31 -6.72
C PRO A 47 -16.75 -16.64 -6.90
N ILE A 48 -16.75 -15.31 -7.15
CA ILE A 48 -15.53 -14.51 -7.26
C ILE A 48 -14.83 -14.42 -5.91
N VAL A 49 -15.59 -14.37 -4.82
CA VAL A 49 -15.09 -14.29 -3.45
C VAL A 49 -15.67 -15.45 -2.61
N LYS A 50 -14.81 -16.03 -1.78
CA LYS A 50 -15.18 -16.99 -0.75
C LYS A 50 -14.62 -16.52 0.58
N ALA A 51 -15.28 -16.82 1.67
CA ALA A 51 -14.66 -16.73 2.99
C ALA A 51 -14.12 -18.11 3.37
N GLU A 52 -12.86 -18.16 3.65
CA GLU A 52 -12.14 -19.37 4.08
C GLU A 52 -11.28 -19.01 5.30
N ARG A 53 -11.47 -19.71 6.42
CA ARG A 53 -10.66 -19.56 7.65
C ARG A 53 -10.50 -18.08 8.10
N GLY A 54 -11.58 -17.30 8.12
CA GLY A 54 -11.53 -15.88 8.55
C GLY A 54 -10.97 -14.91 7.52
N GLN A 55 -10.65 -15.38 6.31
CA GLN A 55 -10.10 -14.58 5.21
C GLN A 55 -11.13 -14.46 4.08
N LEU A 56 -11.05 -13.38 3.31
CA LEU A 56 -11.74 -13.25 2.03
C LEU A 56 -10.81 -13.68 0.91
N VAL A 57 -11.14 -14.77 0.24
CA VAL A 57 -10.34 -15.32 -0.87
C VAL A 57 -10.98 -14.95 -2.19
N TYR A 58 -10.35 -14.06 -2.94
CA TYR A 58 -10.78 -13.65 -4.26
C TYR A 58 -10.14 -14.51 -5.34
N ASN A 59 -10.97 -15.03 -6.26
CA ASN A 59 -10.49 -15.70 -7.47
C ASN A 59 -10.07 -14.63 -8.49
N MET A 60 -8.76 -14.39 -8.60
CA MET A 60 -8.24 -13.30 -9.44
C MET A 60 -8.52 -13.50 -10.94
N PRO A 61 -8.40 -14.70 -11.54
CA PRO A 61 -8.80 -14.92 -12.93
C PRO A 61 -10.25 -14.51 -13.23
N LEU A 62 -11.21 -14.90 -12.36
CA LEU A 62 -12.62 -14.54 -12.55
C LEU A 62 -12.87 -13.03 -12.33
N LEU A 63 -12.16 -12.43 -11.39
CA LEU A 63 -12.24 -10.98 -11.13
C LEU A 63 -11.73 -10.19 -12.34
N ILE A 64 -10.57 -10.56 -12.87
CA ILE A 64 -9.93 -9.90 -14.03
C ILE A 64 -10.73 -10.13 -15.33
N GLU A 65 -11.41 -11.25 -15.46
CA GLU A 65 -12.31 -11.49 -16.61
C GLU A 65 -13.46 -10.48 -16.64
N LYS A 66 -14.02 -10.13 -15.48
CA LYS A 66 -15.11 -9.13 -15.36
C LYS A 66 -14.61 -7.68 -15.32
N MET A 67 -13.49 -7.43 -14.68
CA MET A 67 -12.87 -6.12 -14.53
C MET A 67 -11.41 -6.19 -14.99
N PRO A 68 -11.12 -5.98 -16.28
CA PRO A 68 -9.80 -6.17 -16.84
C PRO A 68 -8.71 -5.37 -16.14
N ALA A 69 -7.57 -6.03 -15.92
CA ALA A 69 -6.36 -5.46 -15.40
C ALA A 69 -5.16 -6.05 -16.16
N ASP A 70 -4.14 -5.25 -16.41
CA ASP A 70 -2.99 -5.67 -17.21
C ASP A 70 -1.80 -6.10 -16.33
N ASN A 71 -1.68 -5.56 -15.12
CA ASN A 71 -0.66 -5.94 -14.15
C ASN A 71 -1.27 -6.29 -12.79
N ALA A 72 -0.46 -6.86 -11.89
CA ALA A 72 -0.92 -7.31 -10.58
C ALA A 72 -1.33 -6.14 -9.67
N TYR A 73 -0.71 -4.98 -9.80
CA TYR A 73 -1.06 -3.78 -9.05
C TYR A 73 -2.46 -3.28 -9.45
N ASP A 74 -2.73 -3.15 -10.74
CA ASP A 74 -4.07 -2.80 -11.23
C ASP A 74 -5.11 -3.85 -10.83
N ALA A 75 -4.75 -5.14 -10.86
CA ALA A 75 -5.65 -6.20 -10.43
C ALA A 75 -6.02 -6.10 -8.95
N LEU A 76 -5.13 -5.60 -8.08
CA LEU A 76 -5.45 -5.32 -6.68
C LEU A 76 -6.55 -4.25 -6.55
N THR A 77 -6.50 -3.19 -7.35
CA THR A 77 -7.52 -2.14 -7.31
C THR A 77 -8.89 -2.61 -7.81
N ARG A 78 -9.00 -3.82 -8.40
CA ARG A 78 -10.27 -4.48 -8.75
C ARG A 78 -10.86 -5.25 -7.58
N ILE A 79 -10.06 -5.57 -6.57
CA ILE A 79 -10.58 -6.21 -5.36
C ILE A 79 -11.49 -5.22 -4.65
N PRO A 80 -12.75 -5.60 -4.36
CA PRO A 80 -13.65 -4.73 -3.62
C PRO A 80 -13.03 -4.31 -2.29
N GLY A 81 -12.93 -3.00 -2.09
CA GLY A 81 -12.33 -2.44 -0.92
C GLY A 81 -10.90 -1.96 -1.04
N VAL A 82 -10.28 -2.24 -2.14
CA VAL A 82 -8.93 -1.77 -2.45
C VAL A 82 -9.01 -0.51 -3.29
N ASN A 83 -8.31 0.53 -2.88
CA ASN A 83 -8.17 1.79 -3.60
C ASN A 83 -6.73 2.21 -3.69
N GLU A 84 -6.45 3.03 -4.68
CA GLU A 84 -5.20 3.78 -4.78
C GLU A 84 -5.47 5.24 -4.42
N LEU A 85 -4.70 5.76 -3.48
CA LEU A 85 -4.70 7.16 -3.13
C LEU A 85 -3.26 7.62 -2.93
N ASN A 86 -2.83 8.65 -3.65
CA ASN A 86 -1.45 9.17 -3.63
C ASN A 86 -0.40 8.07 -3.88
N GLY A 87 -0.67 7.16 -4.82
CA GLY A 87 0.21 6.06 -5.16
C GLY A 87 0.24 4.90 -4.15
N ASN A 88 -0.53 4.96 -3.07
CA ASN A 88 -0.64 3.91 -2.06
C ASN A 88 -1.96 3.16 -2.20
N ILE A 89 -1.88 1.83 -2.11
CA ILE A 89 -3.07 0.99 -2.03
C ILE A 89 -3.54 0.94 -0.58
N ASN A 90 -4.83 1.22 -0.39
CA ASN A 90 -5.52 1.16 0.87
C ASN A 90 -6.69 0.18 0.79
N TYR A 91 -7.01 -0.48 1.88
CA TYR A 91 -8.22 -1.29 2.00
C TYR A 91 -9.13 -0.71 3.08
N ALA A 92 -10.37 -0.41 2.71
CA ALA A 92 -11.31 0.20 3.65
C ALA A 92 -10.78 1.48 4.33
N GLY A 93 -9.89 2.20 3.64
CA GLY A 93 -9.31 3.44 4.15
C GLY A 93 -8.15 3.28 5.10
N LYS A 94 -7.63 2.08 5.22
CA LYS A 94 -6.47 1.79 6.05
C LYS A 94 -5.31 1.38 5.19
N GLU A 95 -4.12 1.77 5.59
CA GLU A 95 -2.91 1.20 5.02
C GLU A 95 -2.92 -0.30 5.22
N LEU A 96 -2.51 -1.01 4.19
CA LEU A 96 -2.44 -2.45 4.23
C LEU A 96 -1.04 -2.93 3.89
N THR A 97 -0.68 -4.06 4.45
CA THR A 97 0.54 -4.75 4.09
C THR A 97 0.28 -5.67 2.90
N LEU A 98 1.13 -5.59 1.89
CA LEU A 98 1.11 -6.51 0.74
C LEU A 98 2.16 -7.60 0.94
N ILE A 99 1.80 -8.83 0.68
CA ILE A 99 2.75 -9.96 0.64
C ILE A 99 2.47 -10.83 -0.58
N ILE A 100 3.46 -11.60 -0.99
CA ILE A 100 3.36 -12.49 -2.15
C ILE A 100 3.69 -13.92 -1.72
N ASN A 101 2.78 -14.86 -2.00
CA ASN A 101 2.92 -16.29 -1.68
C ASN A 101 3.20 -16.54 -0.18
N GLY A 102 2.59 -15.75 0.71
CA GLY A 102 2.73 -15.88 2.15
C GLY A 102 4.11 -15.58 2.71
N LYS A 103 5.00 -14.98 1.94
CA LYS A 103 6.37 -14.71 2.37
C LYS A 103 6.54 -13.26 2.79
N PRO A 104 7.11 -13.00 3.98
CA PRO A 104 7.51 -11.64 4.35
C PRO A 104 8.60 -11.13 3.40
N THR A 105 8.70 -9.84 3.24
CA THR A 105 9.71 -9.20 2.40
C THR A 105 10.39 -8.08 3.17
N THR A 106 11.64 -7.81 2.87
CA THR A 106 12.38 -6.63 3.36
C THR A 106 12.09 -5.39 2.54
N LEU A 107 11.41 -5.54 1.39
CA LEU A 107 11.02 -4.43 0.53
C LEU A 107 9.95 -3.58 1.23
N ASN A 108 10.07 -2.28 1.09
CA ASN A 108 9.00 -1.37 1.53
C ASN A 108 7.83 -1.37 0.53
N TYR A 109 6.74 -0.69 0.90
CA TYR A 109 5.54 -0.63 0.08
C TYR A 109 5.79 -0.15 -1.35
N ALA A 110 6.53 0.96 -1.53
CA ALA A 110 6.80 1.53 -2.85
C ALA A 110 7.57 0.56 -3.76
N GLN A 111 8.55 -0.15 -3.20
CA GLN A 111 9.34 -1.15 -3.91
C GLN A 111 8.50 -2.37 -4.31
N LEU A 112 7.60 -2.80 -3.41
CA LEU A 112 6.69 -3.90 -3.70
C LEU A 112 5.63 -3.50 -4.73
N ALA A 113 5.12 -2.27 -4.67
CA ALA A 113 4.19 -1.73 -5.66
C ALA A 113 4.81 -1.72 -7.07
N GLU A 114 6.06 -1.28 -7.22
CA GLU A 114 6.76 -1.34 -8.52
C GLU A 114 6.92 -2.77 -9.04
N ARG A 115 7.22 -3.72 -8.14
CA ARG A 115 7.23 -5.15 -8.51
C ARG A 115 5.87 -5.61 -9.03
N LEU A 116 4.77 -5.22 -8.38
CA LEU A 116 3.42 -5.60 -8.79
C LEU A 116 2.98 -4.91 -10.10
N LYS A 117 3.39 -3.66 -10.33
CA LYS A 117 3.17 -2.96 -11.58
C LYS A 117 3.88 -3.63 -12.78
N ALA A 118 5.02 -4.27 -12.53
CA ALA A 118 5.74 -5.02 -13.55
C ALA A 118 5.26 -6.48 -13.71
N MET A 119 4.48 -7.03 -12.76
CA MET A 119 3.95 -8.40 -12.80
C MET A 119 2.63 -8.45 -13.58
N PRO A 120 2.47 -9.31 -14.61
CA PRO A 120 1.19 -9.46 -15.30
C PRO A 120 0.07 -9.92 -14.38
N ALA A 121 -1.12 -9.35 -14.52
CA ALA A 121 -2.30 -9.77 -13.78
C ALA A 121 -2.64 -11.26 -14.00
N SER A 122 -2.31 -11.79 -15.18
CA SER A 122 -2.53 -13.21 -15.53
C SER A 122 -1.73 -14.20 -14.68
N GLN A 123 -0.68 -13.77 -13.99
CA GLN A 123 0.09 -14.62 -13.08
C GLN A 123 -0.61 -14.84 -11.73
N LEU A 124 -1.63 -14.04 -11.40
CA LEU A 124 -2.35 -14.17 -10.14
C LEU A 124 -3.34 -15.34 -10.19
N ALA A 125 -3.34 -16.17 -9.14
CA ALA A 125 -4.32 -17.21 -8.89
C ALA A 125 -5.44 -16.71 -7.97
N LYS A 126 -5.07 -16.17 -6.82
CA LYS A 126 -6.00 -15.65 -5.82
C LYS A 126 -5.37 -14.50 -5.03
N ALA A 127 -6.23 -13.71 -4.39
CA ALA A 127 -5.84 -12.75 -3.38
C ALA A 127 -6.57 -13.07 -2.07
N GLU A 128 -5.84 -13.20 -0.99
CA GLU A 128 -6.34 -13.46 0.35
C GLU A 128 -6.32 -12.16 1.13
N VAL A 129 -7.50 -11.62 1.42
CA VAL A 129 -7.68 -10.40 2.21
C VAL A 129 -7.94 -10.80 3.64
N MET A 130 -7.01 -10.46 4.53
CA MET A 130 -7.07 -10.72 5.96
C MET A 130 -7.24 -9.39 6.69
N LEU A 131 -8.30 -9.25 7.47
CA LEU A 131 -8.54 -8.06 8.31
C LEU A 131 -7.56 -8.00 9.50
N ALA A 132 -7.04 -9.15 9.91
CA ALA A 132 -5.96 -9.27 10.87
C ALA A 132 -4.99 -10.36 10.37
N ALA A 133 -3.74 -9.99 10.12
CA ALA A 133 -2.72 -10.90 9.64
C ALA A 133 -2.40 -11.95 10.69
N LEU A 134 -2.22 -13.18 10.25
CA LEU A 134 -1.78 -14.27 11.12
C LEU A 134 -0.30 -14.14 11.44
N ALA A 135 0.10 -14.46 12.66
CA ALA A 135 1.50 -14.33 13.10
C ALA A 135 2.49 -15.13 12.22
N ARG A 136 2.06 -16.26 11.62
CA ARG A 136 2.87 -17.04 10.67
C ARG A 136 3.28 -16.30 9.39
N LEU A 137 2.68 -15.15 9.12
CA LEU A 137 3.05 -14.31 7.98
C LEU A 137 4.12 -13.27 8.33
N HIS A 138 4.51 -13.18 9.60
CA HIS A 138 5.48 -12.22 10.14
C HIS A 138 5.17 -10.74 9.83
N VAL A 139 3.91 -10.46 9.56
CA VAL A 139 3.35 -9.12 9.34
C VAL A 139 2.13 -8.93 10.22
N ARG A 140 1.73 -7.70 10.48
CA ARG A 140 0.64 -7.37 11.41
C ARG A 140 -0.37 -6.43 10.78
N GLY A 141 -1.56 -6.35 11.40
CA GLY A 141 -2.66 -5.53 10.89
C GLY A 141 -3.32 -6.15 9.67
N MET A 142 -3.87 -5.32 8.81
CA MET A 142 -4.55 -5.76 7.60
C MET A 142 -3.57 -6.13 6.49
N VAL A 143 -3.81 -7.25 5.82
CA VAL A 143 -2.91 -7.81 4.80
C VAL A 143 -3.67 -8.27 3.57
N ILE A 144 -3.10 -8.05 2.40
CA ILE A 144 -3.45 -8.77 1.17
C ILE A 144 -2.27 -9.66 0.78
N ASN A 145 -2.53 -10.97 0.79
CA ASN A 145 -1.59 -11.97 0.31
C ASN A 145 -1.94 -12.34 -1.13
N LEU A 146 -1.08 -11.96 -2.07
CA LEU A 146 -1.21 -12.32 -3.48
C LEU A 146 -0.60 -13.68 -3.73
N ILE A 147 -1.41 -14.64 -4.13
CA ILE A 147 -0.95 -15.98 -4.50
C ILE A 147 -0.82 -16.04 -6.01
N THR A 148 0.38 -16.34 -6.47
CA THR A 148 0.66 -16.58 -7.89
C THR A 148 0.25 -17.99 -8.30
N LYS A 149 0.02 -18.18 -9.60
CA LYS A 149 -0.26 -19.52 -10.16
C LYS A 149 0.96 -20.41 -9.97
N ASP A 150 0.70 -21.66 -9.63
CA ASP A 150 1.74 -22.69 -9.58
C ASP A 150 1.95 -23.29 -10.98
N TYR A 151 3.20 -23.27 -11.42
CA TYR A 151 3.62 -23.79 -12.71
C TYR A 151 4.58 -24.98 -12.58
N VAL A 152 4.87 -25.46 -11.37
CA VAL A 152 5.73 -26.63 -11.15
C VAL A 152 5.21 -27.84 -11.95
N GLY A 153 6.12 -28.57 -12.59
CA GLY A 153 5.77 -29.71 -13.45
C GLY A 153 5.24 -29.34 -14.85
N LYS A 154 5.09 -28.05 -15.17
CA LYS A 154 4.62 -27.58 -16.46
C LYS A 154 5.78 -27.06 -17.32
N ASN A 155 5.58 -26.98 -18.63
CA ASN A 155 6.47 -26.26 -19.53
C ASN A 155 5.77 -24.97 -19.97
N LEU A 156 6.31 -23.84 -19.56
CA LEU A 156 5.71 -22.54 -19.79
C LEU A 156 6.80 -21.51 -20.13
N LEU A 157 6.54 -20.74 -21.17
CA LEU A 157 7.20 -19.46 -21.42
C LEU A 157 6.10 -18.40 -21.53
N SER A 158 6.12 -17.42 -20.64
CA SER A 158 5.16 -16.33 -20.63
C SER A 158 5.87 -15.04 -20.26
N GLY A 159 5.48 -13.95 -20.89
CA GLY A 159 6.05 -12.65 -20.62
C GLY A 159 5.14 -11.52 -21.06
N GLN A 160 5.57 -10.31 -20.76
CA GLN A 160 4.89 -9.08 -21.15
C GLN A 160 5.91 -7.98 -21.33
N ILE A 161 5.72 -7.17 -22.36
CA ILE A 161 6.42 -5.91 -22.56
C ILE A 161 5.36 -4.81 -22.56
N GLN A 162 5.64 -3.72 -21.87
CA GLN A 162 4.75 -2.58 -21.76
C GLN A 162 5.54 -1.29 -21.94
N SER A 163 5.02 -0.38 -22.74
CA SER A 163 5.50 0.99 -22.88
C SER A 163 4.39 1.94 -22.49
N ILE A 164 4.70 2.94 -21.67
CA ILE A 164 3.76 3.94 -21.19
C ILE A 164 4.34 5.31 -21.47
N TRP A 165 3.54 6.20 -22.00
CA TRP A 165 3.80 7.63 -22.02
C TRP A 165 2.73 8.34 -21.22
N SER A 166 3.16 9.15 -20.25
CA SER A 166 2.30 9.96 -19.40
C SER A 166 2.60 11.42 -19.63
N GLN A 167 1.57 12.24 -19.75
CA GLN A 167 1.67 13.68 -19.92
C GLN A 167 0.83 14.38 -18.84
N SER A 168 1.51 15.13 -17.97
CA SER A 168 0.92 16.14 -17.10
C SER A 168 1.46 17.51 -17.51
N LYS A 169 2.02 18.30 -16.61
CA LYS A 169 2.77 19.51 -16.96
C LYS A 169 4.04 19.17 -17.75
N TYR A 170 4.68 18.03 -17.44
CA TYR A 170 5.83 17.46 -18.15
C TYR A 170 5.53 16.03 -18.57
N GLY A 171 6.31 15.53 -19.52
CA GLY A 171 6.22 14.15 -20.01
C GLY A 171 7.03 13.19 -19.14
N GLU A 172 6.56 11.94 -19.08
CA GLU A 172 7.23 10.81 -18.47
C GLU A 172 7.08 9.57 -19.32
N GLY A 173 8.19 8.88 -19.60
CA GLY A 173 8.25 7.61 -20.31
C GLY A 173 8.56 6.47 -19.36
N GLU A 174 7.82 5.36 -19.49
CA GLU A 174 8.05 4.16 -18.72
C GLU A 174 8.08 2.93 -19.61
N GLY A 175 9.08 2.07 -19.41
CA GLY A 175 9.18 0.77 -20.06
C GLY A 175 9.27 -0.35 -19.06
N LYS A 176 8.49 -1.43 -19.28
CA LYS A 176 8.46 -2.61 -18.39
C LYS A 176 8.55 -3.89 -19.21
N GLY A 177 9.31 -4.85 -18.69
CA GLY A 177 9.40 -6.19 -19.23
C GLY A 177 9.41 -7.23 -18.12
N ASN A 178 8.75 -8.34 -18.34
CA ASN A 178 8.86 -9.50 -17.48
C ASN A 178 8.88 -10.79 -18.31
N LEU A 179 9.50 -11.81 -17.75
CA LEU A 179 9.60 -13.14 -18.33
C LEU A 179 9.44 -14.16 -17.21
N LEU A 180 8.55 -15.12 -17.42
CA LEU A 180 8.39 -16.31 -16.60
C LEU A 180 8.68 -17.53 -17.46
N PHE A 181 9.68 -18.29 -17.07
CA PHE A 181 10.03 -19.56 -17.69
C PHE A 181 9.91 -20.68 -16.66
N GLN A 182 9.24 -21.77 -17.05
CA GLN A 182 9.13 -22.98 -16.26
C GLN A 182 9.39 -24.18 -17.15
N LYS A 183 10.28 -25.05 -16.72
CA LYS A 183 10.53 -26.33 -17.39
C LYS A 183 10.66 -27.43 -16.34
N GLY A 184 9.61 -28.27 -16.24
CA GLY A 184 9.54 -29.30 -15.22
C GLY A 184 9.71 -28.72 -13.81
N LYS A 185 10.78 -29.10 -13.12
CA LYS A 185 11.10 -28.69 -11.74
C LYS A 185 11.80 -27.34 -11.63
N PHE A 186 12.32 -26.79 -12.73
CA PHE A 186 13.06 -25.53 -12.75
C PHE A 186 12.16 -24.38 -13.16
N GLY A 187 12.20 -23.30 -12.41
CA GLY A 187 11.52 -22.03 -12.67
C GLY A 187 12.48 -20.85 -12.65
N LEU A 188 12.25 -19.89 -13.56
CA LEU A 188 12.93 -18.61 -13.63
C LEU A 188 11.91 -17.50 -13.82
N ASP A 189 12.01 -16.43 -13.03
CA ASP A 189 11.29 -15.18 -13.21
C ASP A 189 12.29 -14.03 -13.38
N ALA A 190 12.09 -13.20 -14.40
CA ALA A 190 12.89 -12.01 -14.61
C ALA A 190 11.98 -10.81 -14.86
N MET A 191 12.34 -9.67 -14.29
CA MET A 191 11.61 -8.41 -14.44
C MET A 191 12.60 -7.26 -14.56
N TYR A 192 12.27 -6.32 -15.45
CA TYR A 192 12.98 -5.05 -15.58
C TYR A 192 11.96 -3.95 -15.84
N SER A 193 12.15 -2.79 -15.20
CA SER A 193 11.45 -1.57 -15.57
C SER A 193 12.37 -0.37 -15.46
N PHE A 194 12.11 0.61 -16.30
CA PHE A 194 12.68 1.94 -16.17
C PHE A 194 11.59 3.00 -16.26
N THR A 195 11.80 4.11 -15.58
CA THR A 195 10.97 5.31 -15.66
C THR A 195 11.90 6.49 -15.84
N ASP A 196 11.68 7.29 -16.87
CA ASP A 196 12.44 8.51 -17.18
C ASP A 196 11.44 9.64 -17.38
N GLY A 197 11.57 10.71 -16.59
CA GLY A 197 10.62 11.80 -16.69
C GLY A 197 10.84 12.92 -15.70
N THR A 198 9.93 13.88 -15.78
CA THR A 198 9.93 15.07 -14.92
C THR A 198 8.62 15.13 -14.14
N SER A 199 8.71 15.00 -12.82
CA SER A 199 7.58 15.29 -11.93
C SER A 199 7.52 16.79 -11.61
N TYR A 200 6.31 17.29 -11.36
CA TYR A 200 6.08 18.68 -11.02
C TYR A 200 5.02 18.82 -9.93
N GLY A 201 5.31 19.66 -8.94
CA GLY A 201 4.37 20.01 -7.88
C GLY A 201 4.37 21.51 -7.61
N GLU A 202 3.30 21.99 -6.99
CA GLU A 202 3.21 23.35 -6.46
C GLU A 202 2.70 23.29 -5.02
N THR A 203 3.27 24.15 -4.18
CA THR A 203 2.76 24.40 -2.83
C THR A 203 2.56 25.90 -2.67
N THR A 204 1.37 26.29 -2.22
CA THR A 204 1.08 27.70 -1.88
C THR A 204 0.85 27.78 -0.38
N THR A 205 1.58 28.66 0.28
CA THR A 205 1.47 28.93 1.72
C THR A 205 0.93 30.33 1.94
N ASN A 206 -0.06 30.45 2.83
CA ASN A 206 -0.57 31.72 3.33
C ASN A 206 -0.62 31.64 4.85
N ALA A 207 -0.02 32.59 5.53
CA ALA A 207 0.05 32.58 6.97
C ALA A 207 0.05 34.00 7.57
N ASN A 208 -0.43 34.11 8.81
CA ASN A 208 -0.14 35.23 9.69
C ASN A 208 0.75 34.71 10.81
N HIS A 209 2.06 34.73 10.56
CA HIS A 209 3.07 34.12 11.43
C HIS A 209 3.22 34.85 12.76
N PRO A 210 3.13 34.18 13.91
CA PRO A 210 3.35 34.79 15.22
C PRO A 210 4.86 34.93 15.47
N LEU A 211 5.39 36.14 15.43
CA LEU A 211 6.81 36.42 15.66
C LEU A 211 6.99 37.41 16.79
N GLN A 212 7.57 37.00 17.93
CA GLN A 212 7.89 37.86 19.05
C GLN A 212 6.72 38.79 19.49
N GLY A 213 5.52 38.26 19.57
CA GLY A 213 4.31 38.99 19.97
C GLY A 213 3.65 39.83 18.86
N LYS A 214 4.20 39.84 17.65
CA LYS A 214 3.62 40.48 16.47
C LYS A 214 3.10 39.44 15.49
N ARG A 215 2.31 39.86 14.52
CA ARG A 215 1.88 39.04 13.39
C ARG A 215 2.57 39.52 12.10
N VAL A 216 3.22 38.60 11.41
CA VAL A 216 3.86 38.84 10.11
C VAL A 216 3.04 38.13 9.04
N ALA A 217 2.52 38.88 8.10
CA ALA A 217 1.84 38.30 6.95
C ALA A 217 2.89 37.62 6.07
N TYR A 218 2.67 36.36 5.78
CA TYR A 218 3.51 35.53 4.92
C TYR A 218 2.72 34.90 3.81
N HIS A 219 3.24 35.02 2.60
CA HIS A 219 2.70 34.39 1.42
C HIS A 219 3.84 33.91 0.52
N ASP A 220 3.80 32.65 0.13
CA ASP A 220 4.70 32.10 -0.88
C ASP A 220 4.02 31.12 -1.82
N LYS A 221 4.69 30.90 -2.95
CA LYS A 221 4.41 29.83 -3.89
C LYS A 221 5.71 29.12 -4.21
N THR A 222 5.80 27.86 -3.86
CA THR A 222 6.92 26.99 -4.17
C THR A 222 6.56 26.09 -5.36
N SER A 223 7.33 26.15 -6.42
CA SER A 223 7.29 25.21 -7.53
C SER A 223 8.39 24.15 -7.35
N GLN A 224 8.05 22.91 -7.57
CA GLN A 224 8.94 21.74 -7.40
C GLN A 224 9.02 20.99 -8.72
N LYS A 225 10.18 20.98 -9.34
CA LYS A 225 10.46 20.24 -10.56
C LYS A 225 11.54 19.20 -10.27
N THR A 226 11.28 17.93 -10.53
CA THR A 226 12.26 16.88 -10.30
C THR A 226 12.42 16.03 -11.54
N LEU A 227 13.60 16.06 -12.13
CA LEU A 227 14.01 15.12 -13.16
C LEU A 227 14.40 13.81 -12.47
N GLY A 228 13.92 12.69 -12.97
CA GLY A 228 14.17 11.39 -12.36
C GLY A 228 14.38 10.29 -13.39
N LEU A 229 15.35 9.42 -13.10
CA LEU A 229 15.58 8.18 -13.84
C LEU A 229 15.64 7.03 -12.83
N THR A 230 14.69 6.10 -12.94
CA THR A 230 14.59 4.94 -12.06
C THR A 230 14.74 3.66 -12.85
N HIS A 231 15.54 2.72 -12.37
CA HIS A 231 15.63 1.36 -12.86
C HIS A 231 15.27 0.39 -11.74
N ASN A 232 14.38 -0.56 -12.02
CA ASN A 232 14.08 -1.67 -11.13
C ASN A 232 14.34 -2.98 -11.88
N TYR A 233 14.93 -3.96 -11.20
CA TYR A 233 15.24 -5.26 -11.78
C TYR A 233 15.10 -6.38 -10.77
N ARG A 234 14.69 -7.55 -11.25
CA ARG A 234 14.53 -8.75 -10.45
C ARG A 234 14.90 -9.98 -11.28
N LEU A 235 15.57 -10.91 -10.64
CA LEU A 235 15.83 -12.25 -11.12
C LEU A 235 15.49 -13.25 -10.02
N GLY A 236 14.59 -14.18 -10.30
CA GLY A 236 14.19 -15.24 -9.39
C GLY A 236 14.44 -16.61 -10.00
N LEU A 237 14.96 -17.52 -9.20
CA LEU A 237 15.21 -18.92 -9.56
C LEU A 237 14.47 -19.80 -8.57
N SER A 238 13.88 -20.88 -9.05
CA SER A 238 13.26 -21.89 -8.18
C SER A 238 13.51 -23.29 -8.67
N TYR A 239 13.66 -24.22 -7.75
CA TYR A 239 13.79 -25.63 -8.06
C TYR A 239 12.96 -26.46 -7.08
N ALA A 240 12.02 -27.24 -7.63
CA ALA A 240 11.19 -28.16 -6.86
C ALA A 240 11.82 -29.56 -6.90
N PHE A 241 12.35 -30.03 -5.77
CA PHE A 241 12.92 -31.38 -5.65
C PHE A 241 11.80 -32.44 -5.67
N ALA A 242 10.72 -32.16 -4.95
CA ALA A 242 9.50 -32.97 -4.84
C ALA A 242 8.32 -32.05 -4.46
N ASP A 243 7.13 -32.60 -4.27
CA ASP A 243 5.99 -31.88 -3.69
C ASP A 243 6.36 -31.36 -2.30
N ASN A 244 6.03 -30.09 -2.03
CA ASN A 244 6.37 -29.38 -0.79
C ASN A 244 7.89 -29.35 -0.45
N HIS A 245 8.76 -29.60 -1.43
CA HIS A 245 10.20 -29.56 -1.27
C HIS A 245 10.80 -28.66 -2.35
N GLN A 246 10.97 -27.39 -2.03
CA GLN A 246 11.34 -26.35 -3.01
C GLN A 246 12.37 -25.38 -2.44
N LEU A 247 13.39 -25.08 -3.22
CA LEU A 247 14.33 -23.99 -3.01
C LEU A 247 13.97 -22.84 -3.95
N SER A 248 13.99 -21.62 -3.43
CA SER A 248 13.84 -20.40 -4.23
C SER A 248 14.92 -19.41 -3.82
N LEU A 249 15.50 -18.75 -4.83
CA LEU A 249 16.46 -17.66 -4.68
C LEU A 249 16.01 -16.49 -5.53
N ALA A 250 16.07 -15.28 -5.02
CA ALA A 250 15.71 -14.10 -5.79
C ALA A 250 16.64 -12.93 -5.46
N TYR A 251 17.00 -12.18 -6.50
CA TYR A 251 17.66 -10.89 -6.38
C TYR A 251 16.73 -9.80 -6.87
N THR A 252 16.59 -8.72 -6.11
CA THR A 252 15.82 -7.53 -6.48
C THR A 252 16.70 -6.31 -6.28
N GLY A 253 16.77 -5.44 -7.28
CA GLY A 253 17.55 -4.22 -7.21
C GLY A 253 16.78 -3.01 -7.71
N LYS A 254 17.18 -1.84 -7.20
CA LYS A 254 16.73 -0.52 -7.65
C LYS A 254 17.92 0.42 -7.75
N ARG A 255 17.96 1.18 -8.83
CA ARG A 255 18.78 2.38 -8.97
C ARG A 255 17.89 3.55 -9.33
N ASP A 256 17.97 4.59 -8.54
CA ASP A 256 17.23 5.83 -8.75
C ASP A 256 18.21 7.01 -8.76
N SER A 257 18.00 7.93 -9.68
CA SER A 257 18.74 9.19 -9.77
C SER A 257 17.72 10.30 -9.96
N SER A 258 17.73 11.29 -9.09
CA SER A 258 16.80 12.42 -9.17
C SER A 258 17.51 13.74 -8.94
N HIS A 259 17.06 14.77 -9.66
CA HIS A 259 17.57 16.11 -9.61
C HIS A 259 16.41 17.06 -9.29
N PRO A 260 16.07 17.21 -8.00
CA PRO A 260 15.05 18.16 -7.57
C PRO A 260 15.53 19.60 -7.75
N HIS A 261 14.65 20.45 -8.26
CA HIS A 261 14.80 21.89 -8.33
C HIS A 261 13.53 22.52 -7.78
N HIS A 262 13.64 23.25 -6.68
CA HIS A 262 12.53 23.94 -6.05
C HIS A 262 12.79 25.45 -6.13
N GLU A 263 11.77 26.19 -6.46
CA GLU A 263 11.79 27.64 -6.51
C GLU A 263 10.64 28.19 -5.69
N THR A 264 10.95 29.03 -4.73
CA THR A 264 9.97 29.70 -3.86
C THR A 264 9.97 31.18 -4.18
N MET A 265 8.78 31.75 -4.40
CA MET A 265 8.54 33.17 -4.67
C MET A 265 7.46 33.71 -3.75
N GLY A 266 7.68 34.88 -3.16
CA GLY A 266 6.72 35.53 -2.29
C GLY A 266 7.40 36.41 -1.24
N THR A 267 6.93 36.34 0.01
CA THR A 267 7.50 37.08 1.15
C THR A 267 8.92 36.60 1.42
N GLY A 268 9.22 35.31 1.27
CA GLY A 268 10.55 34.76 1.18
C GLY A 268 10.82 34.28 -0.25
N THR A 269 12.09 34.29 -0.64
CA THR A 269 12.54 33.69 -1.91
C THR A 269 13.56 32.62 -1.63
N SER A 270 13.51 31.52 -2.38
CA SER A 270 14.58 30.53 -2.34
C SER A 270 14.65 29.70 -3.63
N GLN A 271 15.86 29.27 -3.94
CA GLN A 271 16.14 28.26 -4.94
C GLN A 271 16.85 27.10 -4.25
N GLN A 272 16.34 25.91 -4.47
CA GLN A 272 16.96 24.68 -3.99
C GLN A 272 17.26 23.79 -5.18
N GLN A 273 18.47 23.28 -5.24
CA GLN A 273 18.90 22.28 -6.22
C GLN A 273 19.44 21.07 -5.49
N GLY A 274 19.10 19.89 -5.97
CA GLY A 274 19.53 18.64 -5.36
C GLY A 274 20.09 17.65 -6.38
N ASN A 275 20.92 16.76 -5.88
CA ASN A 275 21.37 15.57 -6.57
C ASN A 275 21.25 14.38 -5.63
N GLU A 276 20.30 13.50 -5.94
CA GLU A 276 19.93 12.40 -5.06
C GLU A 276 20.06 11.08 -5.80
N HIS A 277 20.62 10.09 -5.13
CA HIS A 277 20.70 8.73 -5.65
C HIS A 277 20.14 7.75 -4.64
N THR A 278 19.51 6.69 -5.13
CA THR A 278 19.11 5.55 -4.30
C THR A 278 19.60 4.27 -4.95
N TYR A 279 20.27 3.46 -4.15
CA TYR A 279 20.69 2.12 -4.52
C TYR A 279 20.06 1.13 -3.55
N LEU A 280 19.46 0.08 -4.08
CA LEU A 280 18.91 -0.99 -3.27
C LEU A 280 19.31 -2.32 -3.88
N HIS A 281 19.80 -3.22 -3.04
CA HIS A 281 20.11 -4.59 -3.36
C HIS A 281 19.46 -5.48 -2.32
N ASN A 282 18.63 -6.42 -2.77
CA ASN A 282 17.95 -7.38 -1.89
C ASN A 282 18.13 -8.79 -2.44
N VAL A 283 18.59 -9.71 -1.60
CA VAL A 283 18.71 -11.13 -1.90
C VAL A 283 17.81 -11.89 -0.95
N ASP A 284 16.88 -12.67 -1.49
CA ASP A 284 15.96 -13.52 -0.74
C ASP A 284 16.23 -14.99 -1.08
N ALA A 285 16.41 -15.83 -0.08
CA ALA A 285 16.45 -17.26 -0.21
C ALA A 285 15.35 -17.89 0.65
N SER A 286 14.65 -18.89 0.13
CA SER A 286 13.66 -19.63 0.90
C SER A 286 13.69 -21.11 0.57
N TYR A 287 13.58 -21.95 1.59
CA TYR A 287 13.61 -23.39 1.46
C TYR A 287 12.45 -24.02 2.22
N ASN A 288 11.58 -24.70 1.48
CA ASN A 288 10.48 -25.49 2.02
C ASN A 288 10.95 -26.94 2.12
N LEU A 289 10.91 -27.52 3.31
CA LEU A 289 11.29 -28.91 3.55
C LEU A 289 10.08 -29.85 3.48
N PRO A 290 10.27 -31.14 3.15
CA PRO A 290 9.19 -32.10 2.96
C PRO A 290 8.27 -32.29 4.19
N PHE A 291 8.81 -32.09 5.40
CA PHE A 291 8.07 -32.22 6.66
C PHE A 291 7.37 -30.91 7.09
N GLY A 292 7.30 -29.91 6.19
CA GLY A 292 6.52 -28.69 6.39
C GLY A 292 7.28 -27.51 7.01
N LEU A 293 8.57 -27.68 7.40
CA LEU A 293 9.39 -26.55 7.85
C LEU A 293 9.75 -25.65 6.67
N GLN A 294 9.51 -24.36 6.86
CA GLN A 294 9.87 -23.31 5.91
C GLN A 294 10.95 -22.44 6.52
N ILE A 295 12.05 -22.24 5.81
CA ILE A 295 13.17 -21.38 6.22
C ILE A 295 13.29 -20.26 5.21
N GLY A 296 13.40 -19.03 5.70
CA GLY A 296 13.63 -17.83 4.90
C GLY A 296 14.86 -17.08 5.38
N ILE A 297 15.67 -16.59 4.44
CA ILE A 297 16.80 -15.70 4.70
C ILE A 297 16.71 -14.57 3.69
N SER A 298 16.81 -13.32 4.16
CA SER A 298 16.86 -12.15 3.31
C SER A 298 17.96 -11.21 3.76
N TYR A 299 18.68 -10.64 2.79
CA TYR A 299 19.65 -9.58 3.01
C TYR A 299 19.29 -8.37 2.15
N LEU A 300 19.26 -7.20 2.75
CA LEU A 300 19.03 -5.93 2.06
C LEU A 300 20.17 -4.97 2.37
N ASN A 301 20.73 -4.36 1.32
CA ASN A 301 21.56 -3.18 1.39
C ASN A 301 20.85 -2.01 0.71
N TYR A 302 20.72 -0.92 1.41
CA TYR A 302 20.12 0.32 0.93
C TYR A 302 21.11 1.46 1.12
N GLN A 303 21.28 2.30 0.09
CA GLN A 303 22.12 3.50 0.15
C GLN A 303 21.37 4.66 -0.51
N ASN A 304 21.42 5.81 0.16
CA ASN A 304 20.81 7.04 -0.35
C ASN A 304 21.73 8.24 -0.10
N PRO A 305 22.77 8.46 -0.93
CA PRO A 305 23.54 9.71 -0.92
C PRO A 305 22.70 10.85 -1.54
N SER A 306 22.77 12.03 -0.93
CA SER A 306 22.07 13.23 -1.37
C SER A 306 22.92 14.47 -1.13
N GLN A 307 22.89 15.37 -2.09
CA GLN A 307 23.48 16.70 -2.02
C GLN A 307 22.40 17.73 -2.28
N GLN A 308 22.44 18.84 -1.56
CA GLN A 308 21.51 19.95 -1.69
C GLN A 308 22.28 21.26 -1.62
N TYR A 309 21.93 22.15 -2.53
CA TYR A 309 22.24 23.58 -2.47
C TYR A 309 20.95 24.34 -2.23
N LEU A 310 20.93 25.24 -1.26
CA LEU A 310 19.82 26.15 -0.95
C LEU A 310 20.35 27.56 -0.89
N GLU A 311 19.76 28.45 -1.68
CA GLU A 311 20.02 29.89 -1.66
C GLU A 311 18.68 30.61 -1.55
N GLY A 312 18.58 31.63 -0.73
CA GLY A 312 17.35 32.41 -0.63
C GLY A 312 17.48 33.59 0.33
N THR A 313 16.44 34.42 0.34
CA THR A 313 16.33 35.62 1.18
C THR A 313 15.02 35.65 1.92
N MET A 314 15.07 35.98 3.21
CA MET A 314 13.92 36.14 4.09
C MET A 314 14.14 37.38 4.97
N LEU A 315 13.22 38.35 4.94
CA LEU A 315 13.33 39.61 5.70
C LEU A 315 14.72 40.27 5.58
N ASP A 316 15.23 40.38 4.35
CA ASP A 316 16.54 40.91 4.00
C ASP A 316 17.75 40.11 4.49
N GLU A 317 17.55 38.96 5.12
CA GLU A 317 18.63 38.04 5.48
C GLU A 317 18.84 37.00 4.35
N GLU A 318 20.07 36.97 3.84
CA GLU A 318 20.50 35.98 2.86
C GLU A 318 20.92 34.68 3.56
N ARG A 319 20.47 33.54 3.02
CA ARG A 319 20.85 32.21 3.48
C ARG A 319 21.35 31.38 2.31
N ILE A 320 22.61 30.94 2.42
CA ILE A 320 23.23 30.03 1.44
C ILE A 320 23.72 28.80 2.21
N LEU A 321 23.24 27.63 1.84
CA LEU A 321 23.50 26.36 2.52
C LEU A 321 23.90 25.27 1.53
N TYR A 322 24.89 24.49 1.91
CA TYR A 322 25.30 23.25 1.23
C TYR A 322 25.08 22.08 2.18
N THR A 323 24.19 21.17 1.85
CA THR A 323 23.93 20.00 2.67
C THR A 323 24.35 18.73 1.95
N ASN A 324 25.19 17.94 2.61
CA ASN A 324 25.57 16.59 2.21
C ASN A 324 24.95 15.59 3.18
N SER A 325 24.24 14.61 2.68
CA SER A 325 23.71 13.55 3.51
C SER A 325 23.86 12.17 2.87
N LYS A 326 23.97 11.15 3.70
CA LYS A 326 23.95 9.77 3.23
C LYS A 326 23.35 8.88 4.31
N GLN A 327 22.50 7.96 3.87
CA GLN A 327 22.04 6.86 4.68
C GLN A 327 22.47 5.53 4.07
N VAL A 328 23.00 4.64 4.91
CA VAL A 328 23.31 3.25 4.54
C VAL A 328 22.63 2.34 5.52
N ILE A 329 21.80 1.41 5.02
CA ILE A 329 21.11 0.42 5.84
C ILE A 329 21.51 -0.97 5.35
N ASP A 330 22.05 -1.77 6.26
CA ASP A 330 22.28 -3.19 6.07
C ASP A 330 21.29 -3.95 6.95
N LYS A 331 20.50 -4.85 6.37
CA LYS A 331 19.44 -5.57 7.08
C LYS A 331 19.45 -7.04 6.75
N TRP A 332 19.52 -7.87 7.78
CA TRP A 332 19.35 -9.32 7.72
C TRP A 332 18.01 -9.72 8.31
N LEU A 333 17.32 -10.62 7.67
CA LEU A 333 16.09 -11.23 8.15
C LEU A 333 16.22 -12.75 8.03
N PHE A 334 15.93 -13.46 9.11
CA PHE A 334 15.82 -14.90 9.17
C PHE A 334 14.43 -15.28 9.69
N THR A 335 13.78 -16.25 9.07
CA THR A 335 12.49 -16.82 9.51
C THR A 335 12.53 -18.33 9.49
N ALA A 336 11.84 -18.95 10.43
CA ALA A 336 11.64 -20.40 10.46
C ALA A 336 10.21 -20.70 10.95
N ASP A 337 9.42 -21.38 10.13
CA ASP A 337 8.00 -21.58 10.31
C ASP A 337 7.60 -23.03 10.14
N GLN A 338 6.77 -23.53 11.04
CA GLN A 338 6.25 -24.88 11.01
C GLN A 338 4.75 -24.89 11.25
N SER A 339 4.03 -25.73 10.51
CA SER A 339 2.60 -25.99 10.70
C SER A 339 2.32 -27.47 10.76
N HIS A 340 1.40 -27.85 11.64
CA HIS A 340 0.95 -29.22 11.81
C HIS A 340 -0.56 -29.32 11.78
N SER A 341 -1.07 -30.15 10.90
CA SER A 341 -2.48 -30.56 10.93
C SER A 341 -2.68 -31.63 12.01
N LEU A 342 -3.50 -31.32 13.01
CA LEU A 342 -3.79 -32.19 14.14
C LEU A 342 -5.14 -32.89 13.93
N LYS A 343 -5.44 -33.90 14.78
CA LYS A 343 -6.73 -34.59 14.76
C LYS A 343 -7.91 -33.64 15.00
N LYS A 344 -9.09 -34.01 14.50
CA LYS A 344 -10.35 -33.26 14.64
C LYS A 344 -10.31 -31.83 14.06
N GLY A 345 -9.55 -31.59 12.98
CA GLY A 345 -9.52 -30.32 12.26
C GLY A 345 -8.80 -29.16 12.99
N TRP A 346 -7.96 -29.46 13.98
CA TRP A 346 -7.05 -28.50 14.55
C TRP A 346 -5.79 -28.34 13.68
N GLU A 347 -5.30 -27.13 13.59
CA GLU A 347 -4.00 -26.79 13.00
C GLU A 347 -3.20 -25.99 14.01
N LEU A 348 -1.96 -26.40 14.25
CA LEU A 348 -0.98 -25.69 15.08
C LEU A 348 0.08 -25.08 14.18
N SER A 349 0.37 -23.80 14.36
CA SER A 349 1.48 -23.09 13.69
C SER A 349 2.38 -22.44 14.72
N TYR A 350 3.68 -22.49 14.50
CA TYR A 350 4.67 -21.80 15.34
C TYR A 350 5.91 -21.47 14.53
N GLY A 351 6.65 -20.51 15.00
CA GLY A 351 7.87 -20.11 14.32
C GLY A 351 8.60 -18.99 15.02
N MET A 352 9.65 -18.54 14.36
CA MET A 352 10.49 -17.47 14.83
C MET A 352 10.91 -16.53 13.70
N LYS A 353 11.21 -15.30 14.06
CA LYS A 353 11.82 -14.28 13.22
C LYS A 353 12.98 -13.64 13.96
N PHE A 354 14.12 -13.53 13.30
CA PHE A 354 15.24 -12.73 13.76
C PHE A 354 15.59 -11.71 12.68
N GLN A 355 15.66 -10.44 13.06
CA GLN A 355 16.10 -9.37 12.20
C GLN A 355 17.23 -8.61 12.88
N ASN A 356 18.28 -8.32 12.13
CA ASN A 356 19.33 -7.39 12.51
C ASN A 356 19.45 -6.29 11.46
N SER A 357 19.42 -5.04 11.87
CA SER A 357 19.53 -3.88 10.99
C SER A 357 20.62 -2.95 11.53
N ASN A 358 21.49 -2.48 10.65
CA ASN A 358 22.50 -1.48 10.97
C ASN A 358 22.26 -0.27 10.05
N ASN A 359 21.89 0.86 10.65
CA ASN A 359 21.72 2.13 9.96
C ASN A 359 22.86 3.09 10.30
N ARG A 360 23.57 3.52 9.28
CA ARG A 360 24.61 4.56 9.35
C ARG A 360 24.13 5.75 8.55
N SER A 361 23.85 6.84 9.22
CA SER A 361 23.36 8.06 8.60
C SER A 361 24.19 9.25 9.02
N TYR A 362 24.48 10.14 8.09
CA TYR A 362 25.06 11.44 8.40
C TYR A 362 24.37 12.53 7.57
N GLN A 363 24.37 13.73 8.10
CA GLN A 363 24.03 14.98 7.43
C GLN A 363 25.04 16.03 7.90
N THR A 364 25.67 16.73 6.95
CA THR A 364 26.54 17.88 7.21
C THR A 364 26.01 19.06 6.41
N THR A 365 25.77 20.17 7.07
CA THR A 365 25.32 21.40 6.42
C THR A 365 26.36 22.53 6.71
N THR A 366 26.80 23.18 5.67
CA THR A 366 27.73 24.32 5.77
C THR A 366 27.07 25.57 5.18
N ASN A 367 27.51 26.74 5.68
CA ASN A 367 27.16 28.05 5.11
C ASN A 367 28.04 28.38 3.87
N LYS A 368 27.86 29.56 3.31
CA LYS A 368 28.60 30.06 2.14
C LYS A 368 30.11 30.11 2.35
N ASP A 369 30.57 30.28 3.58
CA ASP A 369 31.99 30.39 3.95
C ASP A 369 32.60 29.00 4.27
N GLY A 370 31.83 27.93 4.13
CA GLY A 370 32.25 26.56 4.42
C GLY A 370 32.25 26.22 5.92
N ALA A 371 31.69 27.06 6.78
CA ALA A 371 31.57 26.79 8.20
C ALA A 371 30.36 25.87 8.45
N ASP A 372 30.56 24.85 9.28
CA ASP A 372 29.49 23.93 9.69
C ASP A 372 28.39 24.65 10.46
N ILE A 373 27.13 24.22 10.20
CA ILE A 373 25.97 24.61 10.98
C ILE A 373 25.68 23.48 11.97
N PRO A 374 26.00 23.65 13.27
CA PRO A 374 25.93 22.54 14.25
C PRO A 374 24.55 21.87 14.33
N ASP A 375 23.46 22.67 14.39
CA ASP A 375 22.10 22.16 14.51
C ASP A 375 21.59 21.43 13.25
N ALA A 376 22.26 21.66 12.11
CA ALA A 376 21.97 20.98 10.84
C ALA A 376 23.02 19.91 10.48
N THR A 377 23.90 19.57 11.41
CA THR A 377 24.93 18.52 11.26
C THR A 377 24.70 17.40 12.26
N SER A 378 24.62 16.18 11.80
CA SER A 378 24.40 15.00 12.64
C SER A 378 25.00 13.76 12.02
N GLN A 379 25.53 12.88 12.88
CA GLN A 379 25.99 11.55 12.49
C GLN A 379 25.43 10.54 13.49
N VAL A 380 24.77 9.52 12.97
CA VAL A 380 24.09 8.50 13.79
C VAL A 380 24.40 7.10 13.27
N ASN A 381 24.69 6.20 14.21
CA ASN A 381 24.79 4.77 13.94
C ASN A 381 23.82 4.05 14.87
N ILE A 382 22.81 3.39 14.28
CA ILE A 382 21.75 2.69 15.01
C ILE A 382 21.78 1.22 14.63
N GLU A 383 22.09 0.37 15.58
CA GLU A 383 21.93 -1.07 15.45
C GLU A 383 20.62 -1.49 16.12
N GLU A 384 19.80 -2.21 15.36
CA GLU A 384 18.52 -2.75 15.83
C GLU A 384 18.49 -4.25 15.69
N ARG A 385 17.96 -4.91 16.72
CA ARG A 385 17.71 -6.36 16.73
C ARG A 385 16.27 -6.64 17.11
N ILE A 386 15.61 -7.45 16.31
CA ILE A 386 14.25 -7.91 16.57
C ILE A 386 14.30 -9.43 16.66
N LEU A 387 13.86 -9.96 17.78
CA LEU A 387 13.68 -11.40 17.96
C LEU A 387 12.20 -11.64 18.28
N SER A 388 11.52 -12.43 17.47
CA SER A 388 10.11 -12.77 17.66
C SER A 388 9.91 -14.26 17.68
N PHE A 389 8.98 -14.72 18.53
CA PHE A 389 8.45 -16.07 18.54
C PHE A 389 6.93 -16.00 18.47
N TYR A 390 6.31 -16.83 17.66
CA TYR A 390 4.87 -16.91 17.61
C TYR A 390 4.36 -18.33 17.78
N GLY A 391 3.15 -18.44 18.32
CA GLY A 391 2.34 -19.64 18.34
C GLY A 391 0.91 -19.32 17.93
N GLY A 392 0.30 -20.15 17.13
CA GLY A 392 -1.06 -19.98 16.65
C GLY A 392 -1.79 -21.30 16.53
N ILE A 393 -3.08 -21.26 16.77
CA ILE A 393 -4.01 -22.39 16.59
C ILE A 393 -5.16 -21.96 15.70
N SER A 394 -5.56 -22.86 14.82
CA SER A 394 -6.79 -22.69 14.05
C SER A 394 -7.66 -23.95 14.14
N LYS A 395 -8.97 -23.75 14.02
CA LYS A 395 -9.95 -24.83 14.02
C LYS A 395 -11.13 -24.51 13.14
N GLN A 396 -11.45 -25.43 12.27
CA GLN A 396 -12.76 -25.51 11.65
C GLN A 396 -13.68 -26.27 12.62
N ILE A 397 -14.50 -25.55 13.41
CA ILE A 397 -15.38 -26.16 14.43
C ILE A 397 -16.47 -26.99 13.76
N ASN A 398 -17.03 -26.46 12.68
CA ASN A 398 -17.98 -27.14 11.79
C ASN A 398 -17.96 -26.42 10.42
N GLU A 399 -18.80 -26.81 9.48
CA GLU A 399 -18.88 -26.22 8.14
C GLU A 399 -19.22 -24.70 8.14
N ARG A 400 -19.68 -24.18 9.27
CA ARG A 400 -20.15 -22.80 9.40
C ARG A 400 -19.22 -21.92 10.24
N ILE A 401 -18.45 -22.49 11.16
CA ILE A 401 -17.66 -21.72 12.13
C ILE A 401 -16.20 -22.10 12.03
N SER A 402 -15.37 -21.12 11.79
CA SER A 402 -13.90 -21.22 11.91
C SER A 402 -13.36 -20.20 12.90
N LEU A 403 -12.35 -20.61 13.64
CA LEU A 403 -11.65 -19.79 14.61
C LEU A 403 -10.15 -19.93 14.40
N GLU A 404 -9.44 -18.82 14.44
CA GLU A 404 -8.00 -18.77 14.40
C GLU A 404 -7.48 -17.72 15.39
N ALA A 405 -6.53 -18.12 16.23
CA ALA A 405 -5.91 -17.25 17.22
C ALA A 405 -4.40 -17.46 17.20
N SER A 406 -3.65 -16.39 17.33
CA SER A 406 -2.20 -16.42 17.47
C SER A 406 -1.69 -15.36 18.43
N VAL A 407 -0.53 -15.61 18.99
CA VAL A 407 0.21 -14.65 19.81
C VAL A 407 1.65 -14.61 19.32
N GLU A 408 2.18 -13.41 19.11
CA GLU A 408 3.59 -13.17 18.83
C GLU A 408 4.19 -12.42 20.01
N ALA A 409 5.31 -12.91 20.52
CA ALA A 409 6.16 -12.24 21.51
C ALA A 409 7.41 -11.72 20.79
N GLU A 410 7.63 -10.43 20.84
CA GLU A 410 8.71 -9.75 20.14
C GLU A 410 9.56 -8.95 21.11
N GLN A 411 10.86 -9.20 21.13
CA GLN A 411 11.85 -8.32 21.74
C GLN A 411 12.39 -7.38 20.67
N TYR A 412 12.21 -6.09 20.92
CA TYR A 412 12.84 -5.03 20.13
C TYR A 412 13.98 -4.42 20.96
N HIS A 413 15.18 -4.45 20.41
CA HIS A 413 16.39 -3.89 20.99
C HIS A 413 17.03 -2.85 20.05
N SER A 414 17.22 -1.64 20.53
CA SER A 414 17.99 -0.58 19.89
C SER A 414 18.66 0.28 20.97
N PRO A 415 19.54 1.23 20.63
CA PRO A 415 20.11 2.15 21.62
C PRO A 415 19.08 2.94 22.44
N GLN A 416 17.89 3.20 21.87
CA GLN A 416 16.84 3.99 22.51
C GLN A 416 15.81 3.13 23.23
N TRP A 417 15.56 1.88 22.79
CA TRP A 417 14.50 1.02 23.31
C TRP A 417 14.99 -0.41 23.49
N ASN A 418 14.59 -1.02 24.61
CA ASN A 418 14.78 -2.45 24.86
C ASN A 418 13.54 -2.96 25.58
N LYS A 419 12.58 -3.49 24.81
CA LYS A 419 11.27 -3.88 25.35
C LYS A 419 10.74 -5.14 24.70
N TRP A 420 10.00 -5.93 25.48
CA TRP A 420 9.15 -6.99 24.98
C TRP A 420 7.76 -6.46 24.67
N HIS A 421 7.22 -6.86 23.54
CA HIS A 421 5.86 -6.60 23.11
C HIS A 421 5.16 -7.93 22.84
N ILE A 422 3.87 -7.99 23.17
CA ILE A 422 3.02 -9.14 22.90
C ILE A 422 1.92 -8.69 21.95
N TYR A 423 1.76 -9.41 20.85
CA TYR A 423 0.82 -9.10 19.79
C TYR A 423 -0.19 -10.25 19.61
N PRO A 424 -1.34 -10.21 20.31
CA PRO A 424 -2.43 -11.12 20.07
C PRO A 424 -3.14 -10.81 18.75
N THR A 425 -3.56 -11.86 18.05
CA THR A 425 -4.40 -11.80 16.85
C THR A 425 -5.54 -12.82 16.97
N LEU A 426 -6.74 -12.43 16.60
CA LEU A 426 -7.92 -13.28 16.60
C LEU A 426 -8.68 -13.07 15.30
N ASN A 427 -9.08 -14.16 14.65
CA ASN A 427 -10.00 -14.17 13.53
C ASN A 427 -11.09 -15.21 13.80
N ALA A 428 -12.35 -14.81 13.72
CA ALA A 428 -13.50 -15.67 13.84
C ALA A 428 -14.43 -15.46 12.63
N SER A 429 -14.89 -16.54 12.04
CA SER A 429 -15.80 -16.48 10.90
C SER A 429 -17.01 -17.37 11.16
N TRP A 430 -18.19 -16.82 10.91
CA TRP A 430 -19.45 -17.53 10.97
C TRP A 430 -20.21 -17.42 9.64
N LYS A 431 -20.40 -18.54 8.97
CA LYS A 431 -21.16 -18.67 7.74
C LYS A 431 -22.60 -19.03 8.10
N ALA A 432 -23.48 -18.04 8.16
CA ALA A 432 -24.89 -18.26 8.47
C ALA A 432 -25.59 -19.11 7.39
N ASN A 433 -25.27 -18.82 6.11
CA ASN A 433 -25.69 -19.62 4.95
C ASN A 433 -24.74 -19.32 3.76
N PRO A 434 -24.85 -20.00 2.61
CA PRO A 434 -24.08 -19.65 1.42
C PRO A 434 -24.31 -18.19 1.03
N GLY A 435 -23.24 -17.41 1.08
CA GLY A 435 -23.25 -15.97 0.75
C GLY A 435 -23.44 -15.01 1.93
N ASN A 436 -23.79 -15.49 3.15
CA ASN A 436 -23.88 -14.63 4.34
C ASN A 436 -22.86 -15.06 5.38
N ILE A 437 -21.84 -14.22 5.57
CA ILE A 437 -20.68 -14.51 6.41
C ILE A 437 -20.42 -13.33 7.33
N LEU A 438 -20.30 -13.59 8.62
CA LEU A 438 -19.85 -12.64 9.63
C LEU A 438 -18.41 -12.96 10.00
N ASN A 439 -17.53 -11.97 9.89
CA ASN A 439 -16.13 -12.06 10.31
C ASN A 439 -15.88 -11.07 11.43
N LEU A 440 -15.28 -11.53 12.51
CA LEU A 440 -14.72 -10.71 13.59
C LEU A 440 -13.21 -10.88 13.57
N SER A 441 -12.48 -9.77 13.61
CA SER A 441 -11.03 -9.81 13.75
C SER A 441 -10.56 -8.81 14.81
N PHE A 442 -9.49 -9.18 15.48
CA PHE A 442 -8.73 -8.34 16.37
C PHE A 442 -7.24 -8.49 16.05
N SER A 443 -6.52 -7.39 16.00
CA SER A 443 -5.06 -7.39 15.85
C SER A 443 -4.42 -6.28 16.66
N SER A 444 -3.15 -6.47 16.98
CA SER A 444 -2.31 -5.45 17.57
C SER A 444 -0.97 -5.37 16.85
N SER A 445 -0.41 -4.17 16.79
CA SER A 445 0.88 -3.90 16.15
C SER A 445 1.58 -2.74 16.83
N SER A 446 2.89 -2.59 16.58
CA SER A 446 3.64 -1.38 16.92
C SER A 446 4.34 -0.83 15.70
N GLN A 447 4.38 0.49 15.61
CA GLN A 447 5.09 1.24 14.58
C GLN A 447 6.29 1.94 15.22
N PHE A 448 7.48 1.71 14.66
CA PHE A 448 8.70 2.38 15.09
C PHE A 448 8.98 3.59 14.20
N PRO A 449 9.47 4.71 14.77
CA PRO A 449 9.83 5.89 13.99
C PRO A 449 10.90 5.58 12.94
N SER A 450 10.91 6.34 11.85
CA SER A 450 11.97 6.22 10.84
C SER A 450 13.31 6.69 11.40
N TYR A 451 14.41 6.17 10.86
CA TYR A 451 15.75 6.60 11.30
C TYR A 451 15.97 8.10 11.12
N TRP A 452 15.46 8.70 10.03
CA TRP A 452 15.53 10.14 9.79
C TRP A 452 14.73 10.95 10.79
N SER A 453 13.55 10.49 11.17
CA SER A 453 12.71 11.18 12.17
C SER A 453 13.36 11.24 13.54
N THR A 454 14.28 10.31 13.85
CA THR A 454 14.96 10.23 15.15
C THR A 454 16.35 10.90 15.15
N MET A 455 16.84 11.40 14.01
CA MET A 455 18.10 12.16 13.96
C MET A 455 17.94 13.52 14.66
N SER A 456 18.99 13.96 15.37
CA SER A 456 19.04 15.30 15.95
C SER A 456 19.62 16.29 14.95
N SER A 457 18.88 16.61 13.89
CA SER A 457 19.32 17.54 12.87
C SER A 457 18.16 18.33 12.26
N ILE A 458 18.47 19.52 11.75
CA ILE A 458 17.56 20.37 11.00
C ILE A 458 17.90 20.25 9.52
N TYR A 459 16.90 20.00 8.70
CA TYR A 459 16.99 20.08 7.24
C TYR A 459 16.18 21.28 6.75
N TYR A 460 16.83 22.18 6.02
CA TYR A 460 16.21 23.39 5.48
C TYR A 460 15.60 23.09 4.11
N ALA A 461 14.25 22.99 4.07
CA ALA A 461 13.52 22.74 2.83
C ALA A 461 13.27 24.02 2.01
N SER A 462 13.25 25.19 2.66
CA SER A 462 13.23 26.51 2.06
C SER A 462 13.74 27.52 3.11
N THR A 463 13.71 28.80 2.80
CA THR A 463 13.99 29.85 3.80
C THR A 463 12.97 29.92 4.93
N TYR A 464 11.72 29.41 4.70
CA TYR A 464 10.63 29.43 5.68
C TYR A 464 10.32 28.07 6.28
N MET A 465 10.68 26.96 5.63
CA MET A 465 10.34 25.61 6.08
C MET A 465 11.56 24.84 6.56
N GLU A 466 11.52 24.42 7.81
CA GLU A 466 12.53 23.61 8.48
C GLU A 466 11.95 22.23 8.83
N ILE A 467 12.69 21.17 8.57
CA ILE A 467 12.34 19.81 8.96
C ILE A 467 13.26 19.38 10.09
N TRP A 468 12.69 19.17 11.25
CA TRP A 468 13.43 18.81 12.46
C TRP A 468 13.29 17.33 12.77
N GLY A 469 14.39 16.67 13.02
CA GLY A 469 14.36 15.36 13.63
C GLY A 469 13.96 15.43 15.11
N ASN A 470 13.51 14.31 15.66
CA ASN A 470 13.09 14.20 17.06
C ASN A 470 13.63 12.92 17.71
N PRO A 471 14.78 12.98 18.40
CA PRO A 471 15.36 11.81 19.06
C PRO A 471 14.53 11.28 20.24
N HIS A 472 13.51 12.01 20.67
CA HIS A 472 12.59 11.60 21.76
C HIS A 472 11.32 10.94 21.28
N LEU A 473 11.19 10.68 19.98
CA LEU A 473 10.05 9.95 19.44
C LEU A 473 9.91 8.58 20.08
N LYS A 474 8.66 8.21 20.40
CA LYS A 474 8.31 6.90 20.97
C LYS A 474 7.60 6.07 19.90
N PRO A 475 7.83 4.75 19.85
CA PRO A 475 6.97 3.87 19.09
C PRO A 475 5.53 3.98 19.55
N TYR A 476 4.58 3.89 18.62
CA TYR A 476 3.17 3.82 18.97
C TYR A 476 2.59 2.45 18.69
N SER A 477 1.57 2.08 19.44
CA SER A 477 0.85 0.82 19.26
C SER A 477 -0.49 1.08 18.59
N THR A 478 -0.94 0.10 17.80
CA THR A 478 -2.27 0.10 17.19
C THR A 478 -3.02 -1.14 17.66
N TYR A 479 -4.22 -0.94 18.21
CA TYR A 479 -5.16 -2.00 18.54
C TYR A 479 -6.38 -1.84 17.64
N GLU A 480 -6.66 -2.87 16.84
CA GLU A 480 -7.68 -2.81 15.82
C GLU A 480 -8.69 -3.94 15.95
N THR A 481 -9.98 -3.59 15.91
CA THR A 481 -11.09 -4.54 15.86
C THR A 481 -11.95 -4.26 14.65
N ASN A 482 -12.28 -5.31 13.91
CA ASN A 482 -13.16 -5.22 12.74
C ASN A 482 -14.28 -6.28 12.86
N LEU A 483 -15.50 -5.85 12.60
CA LEU A 483 -16.67 -6.73 12.45
C LEU A 483 -17.24 -6.52 11.05
N MET A 484 -17.14 -7.51 10.20
CA MET A 484 -17.59 -7.42 8.81
C MET A 484 -18.67 -8.46 8.53
N TRP A 485 -19.82 -8.01 8.07
CA TRP A 485 -20.91 -8.84 7.59
C TRP A 485 -21.00 -8.78 6.07
N THR A 486 -20.67 -9.88 5.42
CA THR A 486 -20.88 -10.08 3.98
C THR A 486 -22.28 -10.67 3.78
N ILE A 487 -23.11 -10.04 2.93
CA ILE A 487 -24.50 -10.38 2.69
C ILE A 487 -24.67 -10.76 1.23
N LYS A 488 -25.21 -11.98 0.98
CA LYS A 488 -25.43 -12.55 -0.36
C LYS A 488 -24.19 -12.52 -1.25
N SER A 489 -22.98 -12.63 -0.66
CA SER A 489 -21.69 -12.48 -1.34
C SER A 489 -21.59 -11.22 -2.22
N ARG A 490 -22.38 -10.18 -1.92
CA ARG A 490 -22.58 -9.00 -2.76
C ARG A 490 -22.53 -7.69 -2.02
N HIS A 491 -23.03 -7.64 -0.81
CA HIS A 491 -23.01 -6.47 0.05
C HIS A 491 -22.09 -6.75 1.24
N ALA A 492 -21.43 -5.74 1.79
CA ALA A 492 -20.77 -5.83 3.08
C ALA A 492 -21.10 -4.61 3.94
N LEU A 493 -21.28 -4.87 5.18
CA LEU A 493 -21.33 -3.89 6.25
C LEU A 493 -20.15 -4.18 7.19
N MET A 494 -19.33 -3.17 7.44
CA MET A 494 -18.16 -3.30 8.32
C MET A 494 -18.22 -2.21 9.39
N ALA A 495 -18.12 -2.59 10.65
CA ALA A 495 -17.80 -1.68 11.74
C ALA A 495 -16.33 -1.91 12.14
N PHE A 496 -15.62 -0.84 12.44
CA PHE A 496 -14.24 -0.91 12.85
C PHE A 496 -13.92 0.10 13.95
N ALA A 497 -12.97 -0.26 14.80
CA ALA A 497 -12.41 0.60 15.82
C ALA A 497 -10.90 0.43 15.88
N GLU A 498 -10.19 1.54 15.97
CA GLU A 498 -8.73 1.60 16.04
C GLU A 498 -8.30 2.57 17.13
N PHE A 499 -7.45 2.09 18.04
CA PHE A 499 -6.93 2.85 19.16
C PHE A 499 -5.40 2.89 19.06
N GLN A 500 -4.86 4.11 18.97
CA GLN A 500 -3.43 4.34 18.79
C GLN A 500 -2.89 5.26 19.88
N PRO A 501 -2.49 4.70 21.04
CA PRO A 501 -1.76 5.47 22.04
C PRO A 501 -0.35 5.84 21.54
N ASN A 502 0.14 7.00 21.93
CA ASN A 502 1.40 7.60 21.48
C ASN A 502 1.49 7.79 19.95
N TYR A 503 0.36 7.91 19.25
CA TYR A 503 0.34 8.11 17.80
C TYR A 503 1.29 9.23 17.39
N SER A 504 2.17 8.98 16.41
CA SER A 504 3.11 10.00 15.93
C SER A 504 2.76 10.48 14.53
N VAL A 505 2.95 11.76 14.32
CA VAL A 505 2.72 12.40 13.03
C VAL A 505 3.58 13.65 12.89
N GLN A 506 4.01 13.93 11.67
CA GLN A 506 4.70 15.17 11.32
C GLN A 506 3.67 16.23 10.89
N LEU A 507 3.59 17.32 11.64
CA LEU A 507 2.72 18.44 11.34
C LEU A 507 3.49 19.75 11.36
N PRO A 508 3.09 20.76 10.53
CA PRO A 508 3.65 22.09 10.58
C PRO A 508 3.34 22.79 11.90
N TYR A 509 4.29 23.57 12.39
CA TYR A 509 4.17 24.45 13.55
C TYR A 509 4.88 25.78 13.27
N GLN A 510 4.17 26.89 13.42
CA GLN A 510 4.76 28.22 13.33
C GLN A 510 5.46 28.57 14.64
N THR A 511 6.78 28.61 14.65
CA THR A 511 7.55 29.01 15.84
C THR A 511 7.41 30.50 16.13
N THR A 512 7.53 30.91 17.39
CA THR A 512 7.46 32.32 17.80
C THR A 512 8.83 33.00 17.82
N ASP A 513 9.91 32.23 17.72
CA ASP A 513 11.28 32.68 17.92
C ASP A 513 11.87 33.31 16.68
N HIS A 514 11.61 32.73 15.53
CA HIS A 514 12.03 33.19 14.21
C HIS A 514 10.99 32.91 13.14
N LEU A 515 11.10 33.51 11.98
CA LEU A 515 10.12 33.38 10.90
C LEU A 515 10.33 32.06 10.18
N ALA A 516 9.83 30.96 10.77
CA ALA A 516 9.88 29.64 10.16
C ALA A 516 8.69 28.76 10.57
N VAL A 517 8.36 27.81 9.70
CA VAL A 517 7.49 26.69 10.00
C VAL A 517 8.34 25.45 10.24
N ILE A 518 8.21 24.88 11.41
CA ILE A 518 8.89 23.64 11.82
C ILE A 518 8.01 22.45 11.47
N MET A 519 8.55 21.51 10.70
CA MET A 519 7.97 20.22 10.40
C MET A 519 8.67 19.17 11.28
N LYS A 520 8.08 18.81 12.40
CA LYS A 520 8.66 17.85 13.35
C LYS A 520 7.67 16.74 13.63
N GLU A 521 8.11 15.49 13.54
CA GLU A 521 7.30 14.38 13.99
C GLU A 521 7.22 14.36 15.51
N THR A 522 6.00 14.33 16.06
CA THR A 522 5.74 14.35 17.50
C THR A 522 4.71 13.27 17.85
N ASN A 523 4.78 12.76 19.09
CA ASN A 523 3.77 11.86 19.60
C ASN A 523 2.58 12.65 20.14
N PHE A 524 1.36 12.19 19.79
CA PHE A 524 0.13 12.59 20.45
C PHE A 524 -0.12 11.68 21.66
N ASP A 525 -0.98 12.09 22.61
CA ASP A 525 -1.45 11.18 23.64
C ASP A 525 -2.14 9.98 23.00
N TYR A 526 -3.00 10.24 22.01
CA TYR A 526 -3.66 9.22 21.20
C TYR A 526 -4.31 9.75 19.92
N ASN A 527 -4.53 8.84 19.00
CA ASN A 527 -5.51 8.91 17.94
C ASN A 527 -6.51 7.75 18.09
N HIS A 528 -7.79 8.05 18.16
CA HIS A 528 -8.85 7.05 18.15
C HIS A 528 -9.70 7.21 16.90
N THR A 529 -9.95 6.12 16.20
CA THR A 529 -10.78 6.10 14.99
C THR A 529 -11.85 5.02 15.12
N ILE A 530 -13.11 5.40 14.93
CA ILE A 530 -14.24 4.46 14.88
C ILE A 530 -15.02 4.73 13.61
N GLY A 531 -15.44 3.69 12.91
CA GLY A 531 -16.18 3.89 11.69
C GLY A 531 -17.14 2.77 11.32
N ILE A 532 -18.05 3.12 10.42
CA ILE A 532 -18.97 2.18 9.77
C ILE A 532 -18.86 2.38 8.28
N ARG A 533 -18.85 1.26 7.56
CA ARG A 533 -18.76 1.22 6.13
C ARG A 533 -19.82 0.31 5.54
N ALA A 534 -20.54 0.82 4.59
CA ALA A 534 -21.43 0.05 3.76
C ALA A 534 -20.92 -0.01 2.33
N SER A 535 -21.16 -1.13 1.71
CA SER A 535 -20.59 -1.35 0.41
C SER A 535 -21.40 -2.36 -0.41
N THR A 536 -21.49 -2.13 -1.74
CA THR A 536 -22.23 -3.00 -2.66
C THR A 536 -21.60 -3.06 -4.04
N THR A 537 -21.73 -4.19 -4.72
CA THR A 537 -21.45 -4.33 -6.13
C THR A 537 -22.75 -4.52 -6.89
N PHE A 538 -22.71 -4.21 -8.13
CA PHE A 538 -23.86 -4.38 -9.02
C PHE A 538 -23.39 -4.77 -10.43
N GLY A 539 -24.30 -5.38 -11.16
CA GLY A 539 -24.18 -5.57 -12.59
C GLY A 539 -25.47 -5.07 -13.25
N ILE A 540 -25.36 -4.41 -14.37
CA ILE A 540 -26.48 -4.00 -15.21
C ILE A 540 -26.35 -4.74 -16.53
N GLY A 541 -27.22 -5.73 -16.74
CA GLY A 541 -27.09 -6.64 -17.87
C GLY A 541 -25.67 -7.27 -17.90
N ASN A 542 -25.19 -7.50 -19.11
CA ASN A 542 -23.85 -8.07 -19.34
C ASN A 542 -22.82 -7.02 -19.81
N TRP A 543 -23.19 -5.72 -19.76
CA TRP A 543 -22.35 -4.67 -20.32
C TRP A 543 -21.74 -3.75 -19.24
N MET A 544 -22.32 -3.66 -18.05
CA MET A 544 -21.81 -2.83 -16.99
C MET A 544 -21.70 -3.60 -15.66
N SER A 545 -20.61 -3.44 -14.97
CA SER A 545 -20.41 -3.90 -13.59
C SER A 545 -19.75 -2.80 -12.77
N GLY A 546 -20.00 -2.79 -11.49
CA GLY A 546 -19.38 -1.78 -10.66
C GLY A 546 -19.52 -2.07 -9.18
N SER A 547 -18.85 -1.22 -8.43
CA SER A 547 -18.89 -1.21 -6.98
C SER A 547 -18.99 0.23 -6.46
N VAL A 548 -19.71 0.43 -5.37
CA VAL A 548 -19.81 1.71 -4.68
C VAL A 548 -19.72 1.52 -3.17
N SER A 549 -19.23 2.52 -2.44
CA SER A 549 -19.20 2.55 -0.99
C SER A 549 -19.42 3.90 -0.37
N ALA A 550 -19.83 3.81 0.87
CA ALA A 550 -19.89 4.93 1.78
C ALA A 550 -19.26 4.50 3.12
N THR A 551 -18.43 5.37 3.68
CA THR A 551 -17.84 5.18 5.01
C THR A 551 -18.06 6.44 5.82
N GLY A 552 -18.54 6.28 7.05
CA GLY A 552 -18.54 7.31 8.08
C GLY A 552 -17.44 7.02 9.10
N ILE A 553 -16.68 8.05 9.50
CA ILE A 553 -15.57 7.95 10.42
C ILE A 553 -15.69 9.01 11.48
N TYR A 554 -15.61 8.61 12.72
CA TYR A 554 -15.35 9.45 13.85
C TYR A 554 -13.86 9.34 14.21
N ARG A 555 -13.18 10.49 14.24
CA ARG A 555 -11.78 10.62 14.65
C ARG A 555 -11.66 11.50 15.89
N HIS A 556 -10.79 11.10 16.82
CA HIS A 556 -10.49 11.84 18.02
C HIS A 556 -8.98 11.89 18.24
N ASP A 557 -8.39 13.07 18.01
CA ASP A 557 -6.98 13.37 18.22
C ASP A 557 -6.80 14.18 19.50
N LYS A 558 -5.84 13.76 20.35
CA LYS A 558 -5.49 14.49 21.56
C LYS A 558 -3.97 14.53 21.73
N SER A 559 -3.47 15.71 22.08
CA SER A 559 -2.10 15.92 22.58
C SER A 559 -2.11 17.00 23.65
N ASN A 560 -1.33 16.77 24.73
CA ASN A 560 -1.18 17.73 25.81
C ASN A 560 0.08 18.59 25.67
N ASP A 561 1.03 18.18 24.80
CA ASP A 561 2.36 18.79 24.70
C ASP A 561 2.85 18.97 23.25
N PHE A 562 1.93 19.16 22.29
CA PHE A 562 2.32 19.49 20.92
C PHE A 562 2.87 20.94 20.87
N PHE A 563 4.20 21.12 20.94
CA PHE A 563 4.84 22.44 20.97
C PHE A 563 4.15 23.44 21.93
N ASP A 564 3.80 23.01 23.12
CA ASP A 564 3.04 23.78 24.12
C ASP A 564 1.63 24.22 23.67
N LEU A 565 1.11 23.64 22.60
CA LEU A 565 -0.24 23.84 22.09
C LEU A 565 -1.12 22.60 22.34
N PRO A 566 -1.71 22.43 23.53
CA PRO A 566 -2.58 21.29 23.77
C PRO A 566 -3.83 21.35 22.90
N PHE A 567 -4.25 20.19 22.41
CA PHE A 567 -5.50 20.06 21.67
C PHE A 567 -6.25 18.78 22.03
N ASN A 568 -7.56 18.85 21.84
CA ASN A 568 -8.47 17.72 22.01
C ASN A 568 -9.59 17.88 20.97
N ARG A 569 -9.42 17.25 19.80
CA ARG A 569 -10.26 17.49 18.65
C ARG A 569 -10.98 16.25 18.18
N LYS A 570 -12.25 16.42 17.87
CA LYS A 570 -13.15 15.37 17.39
C LYS A 570 -13.76 15.79 16.07
N HIS A 571 -13.90 14.85 15.14
CA HIS A 571 -14.53 15.13 13.85
C HIS A 571 -15.20 13.90 13.27
N ILE A 572 -16.28 14.11 12.51
CA ILE A 572 -16.92 13.08 11.71
C ILE A 572 -16.67 13.42 10.25
N SER A 573 -16.09 12.49 9.53
CA SER A 573 -15.88 12.60 8.09
C SER A 573 -16.60 11.48 7.35
N ALA A 574 -16.87 11.72 6.08
CA ALA A 574 -17.48 10.73 5.19
C ALA A 574 -16.64 10.58 3.93
N ILE A 575 -16.65 9.38 3.36
CA ILE A 575 -16.02 9.13 2.07
C ILE A 575 -16.89 8.26 1.22
N LEU A 576 -16.99 8.67 -0.03
CA LEU A 576 -17.71 7.98 -1.08
C LEU A 576 -16.71 7.62 -2.17
N ALA A 577 -16.83 6.48 -2.74
CA ALA A 577 -16.00 6.12 -3.86
C ALA A 577 -16.66 5.07 -4.76
N GLY A 578 -16.28 4.97 -6.03
CA GLY A 578 -16.84 4.08 -7.04
C GLY A 578 -15.79 3.46 -7.96
N ASN A 579 -16.03 2.23 -8.37
CA ASN A 579 -15.31 1.60 -9.47
C ASN A 579 -16.36 1.06 -10.45
N LEU A 580 -16.48 1.70 -11.61
CA LEU A 580 -17.48 1.41 -12.61
C LEU A 580 -16.78 0.92 -13.86
N SER A 581 -17.19 -0.22 -14.40
CA SER A 581 -16.63 -0.79 -15.63
C SER A 581 -17.76 -1.07 -16.62
N ALA A 582 -17.70 -0.45 -17.79
CA ALA A 582 -18.63 -0.66 -18.88
C ALA A 582 -17.91 -1.32 -20.08
N GLN A 583 -18.45 -2.42 -20.57
CA GLN A 583 -18.01 -3.06 -21.79
C GLN A 583 -18.69 -2.40 -23.00
N LEU A 584 -17.99 -1.47 -23.65
CA LEU A 584 -18.53 -0.71 -24.78
C LEU A 584 -18.63 -1.56 -26.05
N SER A 585 -17.72 -2.52 -26.24
CA SER A 585 -17.76 -3.45 -27.36
C SER A 585 -17.25 -4.82 -26.93
N ARG A 586 -18.06 -5.86 -27.18
CA ARG A 586 -17.66 -7.26 -26.91
C ARG A 586 -16.76 -7.81 -28.01
N SER A 587 -17.08 -7.53 -29.25
CA SER A 587 -16.30 -8.01 -30.41
C SER A 587 -14.90 -7.41 -30.47
N HIS A 588 -14.76 -6.14 -30.09
CA HIS A 588 -13.48 -5.42 -30.10
C HIS A 588 -12.82 -5.36 -28.71
N HIS A 589 -13.44 -5.97 -27.65
CA HIS A 589 -12.93 -5.97 -26.29
C HIS A 589 -12.59 -4.56 -25.76
N ILE A 590 -13.53 -3.61 -25.95
CA ILE A 590 -13.39 -2.23 -25.47
C ILE A 590 -14.11 -2.10 -24.11
N HIS A 591 -13.36 -1.65 -23.11
CA HIS A 591 -13.87 -1.37 -21.76
C HIS A 591 -13.60 0.08 -21.40
N PHE A 592 -14.60 0.72 -20.79
CA PHE A 592 -14.47 2.02 -20.15
C PHE A 592 -14.58 1.84 -18.64
N ILE A 593 -13.65 2.41 -17.89
CA ILE A 593 -13.58 2.29 -16.44
C ILE A 593 -13.55 3.68 -15.84
N LEU A 594 -14.36 3.92 -14.79
CA LEU A 594 -14.46 5.17 -14.09
C LEU A 594 -14.31 4.96 -12.59
N ASN A 595 -13.43 5.74 -11.95
CA ASN A 595 -13.13 5.66 -10.52
C ASN A 595 -13.35 7.02 -9.85
N PRO A 596 -14.58 7.37 -9.44
CA PRO A 596 -14.84 8.55 -8.62
C PRO A 596 -14.47 8.30 -7.16
N PHE A 597 -13.90 9.31 -6.52
CA PHE A 597 -13.57 9.33 -5.10
C PHE A 597 -13.91 10.69 -4.50
N TYR A 598 -14.62 10.71 -3.39
CA TYR A 598 -14.95 11.93 -2.63
C TYR A 598 -14.65 11.72 -1.15
N GLN A 599 -13.97 12.67 -0.56
CA GLN A 599 -13.77 12.77 0.89
C GLN A 599 -14.32 14.10 1.37
N SER A 600 -15.13 14.08 2.43
CA SER A 600 -15.57 15.28 3.13
C SER A 600 -14.40 15.92 3.91
N LYS A 601 -14.64 17.05 4.55
CA LYS A 601 -13.68 17.64 5.49
C LYS A 601 -13.26 16.63 6.53
N ALA A 602 -11.97 16.70 6.94
CA ALA A 602 -11.36 15.86 7.97
C ALA A 602 -10.45 16.69 8.89
N ILE A 603 -9.90 16.07 9.92
CA ILE A 603 -8.91 16.70 10.80
C ILE A 603 -7.66 15.83 10.94
N GLN A 604 -6.54 16.48 11.24
CA GLN A 604 -5.32 15.82 11.73
C GLN A 604 -4.64 16.76 12.74
N GLY A 605 -4.63 16.38 14.01
CA GLY A 605 -4.14 17.25 15.07
C GLY A 605 -4.81 18.62 15.04
N LEU A 606 -4.00 19.68 14.93
CA LEU A 606 -4.47 21.07 14.82
C LEU A 606 -5.03 21.45 13.44
N TYR A 607 -4.89 20.59 12.44
CA TYR A 607 -5.21 20.93 11.05
C TYR A 607 -6.58 20.46 10.63
N ASP A 608 -7.30 21.35 9.94
CA ASP A 608 -8.48 21.06 9.15
C ASP A 608 -8.07 20.71 7.71
N ILE A 609 -8.55 19.61 7.20
CA ILE A 609 -8.32 19.13 5.84
C ILE A 609 -9.58 19.41 5.04
N LYS A 610 -9.45 20.09 3.90
CA LYS A 610 -10.58 20.36 2.99
C LYS A 610 -11.11 19.06 2.36
N SER A 611 -12.39 19.12 1.94
CA SER A 611 -12.96 18.09 1.09
C SER A 611 -12.24 18.02 -0.26
N VAL A 612 -12.13 16.81 -0.82
CA VAL A 612 -11.52 16.56 -2.12
C VAL A 612 -12.39 15.63 -2.95
N PHE A 613 -12.47 15.90 -4.27
CA PHE A 613 -13.11 15.02 -5.24
C PHE A 613 -12.12 14.66 -6.35
N LEU A 614 -11.81 13.39 -6.48
CA LEU A 614 -10.91 12.88 -7.52
C LEU A 614 -11.70 12.03 -8.50
N LEU A 615 -11.41 12.16 -9.78
CA LEU A 615 -11.96 11.32 -10.83
C LEU A 615 -10.85 10.81 -11.75
N ASN A 616 -10.77 9.48 -11.87
CA ASN A 616 -9.93 8.83 -12.86
C ASN A 616 -10.83 8.10 -13.87
N ALA A 617 -10.45 8.15 -15.15
CA ALA A 617 -11.12 7.43 -16.21
C ALA A 617 -10.11 6.66 -17.07
N MET A 618 -10.53 5.51 -17.59
CA MET A 618 -9.68 4.64 -18.39
C MET A 618 -10.47 4.03 -19.54
N LEU A 619 -9.92 4.08 -20.74
CA LEU A 619 -10.40 3.34 -21.89
C LEU A 619 -9.38 2.26 -22.24
N ARG A 620 -9.80 1.01 -22.21
CA ARG A 620 -8.97 -0.15 -22.56
C ARG A 620 -9.50 -0.81 -23.82
N TRP A 621 -8.64 -0.99 -24.80
CA TRP A 621 -8.91 -1.71 -26.04
C TRP A 621 -7.93 -2.89 -26.16
N ALA A 622 -8.45 -4.09 -26.42
CA ALA A 622 -7.67 -5.31 -26.61
C ALA A 622 -8.02 -5.95 -27.96
N PRO A 623 -7.45 -5.44 -29.08
CA PRO A 623 -7.78 -5.93 -30.44
C PRO A 623 -7.46 -7.42 -30.62
N ASP A 624 -6.40 -7.89 -29.99
CA ASP A 624 -6.11 -9.31 -29.80
C ASP A 624 -6.04 -9.58 -28.30
N LYS A 625 -7.10 -10.17 -27.76
CA LYS A 625 -7.28 -10.46 -26.32
C LYS A 625 -6.07 -11.17 -25.70
N ASP A 626 -5.38 -11.98 -26.48
CA ASP A 626 -4.28 -12.81 -26.00
C ASP A 626 -2.91 -12.14 -26.16
N LYS A 627 -2.78 -11.12 -27.01
CA LYS A 627 -1.48 -10.53 -27.35
C LYS A 627 -1.36 -9.04 -27.08
N TRP A 628 -2.34 -8.23 -27.49
CA TRP A 628 -2.24 -6.78 -27.44
C TRP A 628 -3.27 -6.15 -26.53
N SER A 629 -2.87 -5.07 -25.85
CA SER A 629 -3.76 -4.20 -25.12
C SER A 629 -3.27 -2.76 -25.20
N ILE A 630 -4.18 -1.84 -25.50
CA ILE A 630 -3.93 -0.41 -25.51
C ILE A 630 -4.82 0.22 -24.46
N VAL A 631 -4.23 1.04 -23.60
CA VAL A 631 -4.92 1.69 -22.49
C VAL A 631 -4.69 3.20 -22.55
N VAL A 632 -5.76 3.97 -22.56
CA VAL A 632 -5.72 5.42 -22.40
C VAL A 632 -6.32 5.74 -21.04
N LYS A 633 -5.59 6.45 -20.17
CA LYS A 633 -6.02 6.79 -18.82
C LYS A 633 -5.95 8.30 -18.61
N GLY A 634 -6.99 8.89 -18.05
CA GLY A 634 -7.00 10.22 -17.45
C GLY A 634 -6.97 10.09 -15.93
N SER A 635 -6.05 10.74 -15.27
CA SER A 635 -5.92 10.75 -13.80
C SER A 635 -6.16 12.15 -13.28
N ASN A 636 -6.82 12.26 -12.11
CA ASN A 636 -7.17 13.54 -11.47
C ASN A 636 -7.76 14.56 -12.47
N ILE A 637 -8.80 14.14 -13.21
CA ILE A 637 -9.34 14.88 -14.37
C ILE A 637 -9.75 16.32 -13.99
N PHE A 638 -10.21 16.53 -12.75
CA PHE A 638 -10.59 17.86 -12.25
C PHE A 638 -9.43 18.67 -11.71
N ASN A 639 -8.22 18.12 -11.76
CA ASN A 639 -6.98 18.79 -11.35
C ASN A 639 -7.01 19.31 -9.91
N GLU A 640 -7.60 18.53 -9.02
CA GLU A 640 -7.73 18.86 -7.60
C GLU A 640 -6.39 18.76 -6.86
N GLY A 641 -6.21 19.62 -5.85
CA GLY A 641 -5.08 19.62 -4.93
C GLY A 641 -5.52 19.33 -3.50
N PHE A 642 -4.57 19.09 -2.64
CA PHE A 642 -4.76 18.92 -1.20
C PHE A 642 -4.62 20.25 -0.48
N SER A 643 -5.62 20.60 0.35
CA SER A 643 -5.62 21.86 1.07
C SER A 643 -5.84 21.64 2.57
N THR A 644 -4.99 22.26 3.39
CA THR A 644 -5.07 22.19 4.84
C THR A 644 -4.91 23.55 5.48
N LYS A 645 -5.49 23.72 6.66
CA LYS A 645 -5.33 24.94 7.45
C LYS A 645 -5.34 24.66 8.96
N SER A 646 -4.59 25.46 9.70
CA SER A 646 -4.73 25.61 11.14
C SER A 646 -4.95 27.06 11.50
N VAL A 647 -6.00 27.35 12.27
CA VAL A 647 -6.34 28.67 12.80
C VAL A 647 -6.70 28.46 14.27
N GLN A 648 -5.73 27.97 15.08
CA GLN A 648 -5.95 27.62 16.48
C GLN A 648 -4.81 28.16 17.34
N ALA A 649 -5.14 28.66 18.51
CA ALA A 649 -4.21 29.29 19.43
C ALA A 649 -3.47 30.45 18.71
N ASN A 650 -2.14 30.39 18.66
CA ASN A 650 -1.32 31.37 17.97
C ASN A 650 -1.03 30.99 16.49
N GLN A 651 -1.47 29.84 16.02
CA GLN A 651 -1.23 29.36 14.65
C GLN A 651 -2.25 29.93 13.67
N ASP A 652 -1.79 30.46 12.55
CA ASP A 652 -2.61 30.83 11.40
C ASP A 652 -1.84 30.48 10.13
N TYR A 653 -2.03 29.25 9.66
CA TYR A 653 -1.29 28.63 8.58
C TYR A 653 -2.20 27.91 7.62
N HIS A 654 -2.14 28.27 6.35
CA HIS A 654 -2.88 27.68 5.27
C HIS A 654 -1.91 27.16 4.21
N MET A 655 -2.06 25.94 3.80
CA MET A 655 -1.25 25.31 2.80
C MET A 655 -2.12 24.60 1.75
N ASN A 656 -1.81 24.85 0.49
CA ASN A 656 -2.40 24.15 -0.65
C ASN A 656 -1.28 23.44 -1.42
N ILE A 657 -1.35 22.11 -1.48
CA ILE A 657 -0.37 21.25 -2.12
C ILE A 657 -0.99 20.63 -3.37
N LYS A 658 -0.31 20.77 -4.48
CA LYS A 658 -0.67 20.17 -5.75
C LYS A 658 0.51 19.41 -6.32
N GLN A 659 0.64 18.14 -5.93
CA GLN A 659 1.69 17.25 -6.40
C GLN A 659 1.24 16.37 -7.55
N GLU A 660 -0.04 15.99 -7.56
CA GLU A 660 -0.62 15.19 -8.63
C GLU A 660 -1.49 16.08 -9.51
N TRP A 661 -0.99 16.42 -10.68
CA TRP A 661 -1.71 17.19 -11.69
C TRP A 661 -2.63 16.28 -12.51
N ALA A 662 -3.65 16.89 -13.11
CA ALA A 662 -4.38 16.20 -14.16
C ALA A 662 -3.40 15.68 -15.21
N SER A 663 -3.50 14.40 -15.51
CA SER A 663 -2.60 13.74 -16.46
C SER A 663 -3.36 12.82 -17.41
N ALA A 664 -2.84 12.68 -18.60
CA ALA A 664 -3.28 11.68 -19.56
C ALA A 664 -2.11 10.72 -19.84
N SER A 665 -2.39 9.44 -19.97
CA SER A 665 -1.37 8.47 -20.35
C SER A 665 -1.90 7.50 -21.41
N ILE A 666 -0.98 7.02 -22.25
CA ILE A 666 -1.20 5.94 -23.19
C ILE A 666 -0.24 4.80 -22.88
N SER A 667 -0.75 3.59 -22.82
CA SER A 667 0.03 2.37 -22.58
C SER A 667 -0.22 1.37 -23.67
N ILE A 668 0.87 0.79 -24.19
CA ILE A 668 0.84 -0.30 -25.16
C ILE A 668 1.46 -1.52 -24.51
N ILE A 669 0.73 -2.62 -24.52
CA ILE A 669 1.11 -3.87 -23.85
C ILE A 669 1.15 -4.99 -24.90
N TYR A 670 2.25 -5.72 -24.92
CA TYR A 670 2.42 -6.93 -25.72
C TYR A 670 2.70 -8.13 -24.82
N LYS A 671 1.90 -9.19 -24.96
CA LYS A 671 2.00 -10.44 -24.19
C LYS A 671 2.69 -11.52 -25.00
N ILE A 672 3.67 -12.18 -24.41
CA ILE A 672 4.48 -13.24 -25.02
C ILE A 672 4.03 -14.58 -24.44
N GLY A 673 3.85 -15.58 -25.32
CA GLY A 673 3.45 -16.94 -24.94
C GLY A 673 1.94 -17.09 -24.79
N LYS A 674 1.46 -18.33 -24.88
CA LYS A 674 0.05 -18.69 -24.68
C LYS A 674 -0.05 -19.64 -23.48
N TYR A 675 -0.49 -19.13 -22.34
CA TYR A 675 -0.99 -19.99 -21.29
C TYR A 675 -2.47 -20.29 -21.58
N LYS A 676 -2.75 -21.43 -22.20
CA LYS A 676 -4.09 -22.00 -22.20
C LYS A 676 -4.20 -22.82 -20.92
N GLU A 677 -4.90 -22.30 -19.93
CA GLU A 677 -5.35 -23.10 -18.80
C GLU A 677 -6.18 -24.24 -19.38
N LYS A 678 -5.67 -25.48 -19.34
CA LYS A 678 -6.51 -26.65 -19.55
C LYS A 678 -7.52 -26.58 -18.41
N ARG A 679 -8.78 -26.28 -18.75
CA ARG A 679 -9.90 -26.46 -17.82
C ARG A 679 -9.91 -27.93 -17.44
N THR A 680 -9.25 -28.30 -16.37
CA THR A 680 -9.49 -29.56 -15.71
C THR A 680 -10.92 -29.48 -15.25
N LYS A 681 -11.78 -30.35 -15.78
CA LYS A 681 -13.11 -30.59 -15.22
C LYS A 681 -12.84 -30.96 -13.75
N ASP A 682 -13.29 -30.15 -12.82
CA ASP A 682 -13.32 -30.57 -11.42
C ASP A 682 -14.18 -31.79 -11.38
N VAL A 683 -13.59 -32.90 -10.97
CA VAL A 683 -14.35 -34.12 -10.68
C VAL A 683 -15.22 -33.76 -9.48
N ASP A 684 -16.51 -33.85 -9.65
CA ASP A 684 -17.46 -33.68 -8.55
C ASP A 684 -17.26 -34.82 -7.54
N THR A 685 -16.53 -34.51 -6.48
CA THR A 685 -16.27 -35.45 -5.37
C THR A 685 -17.35 -35.41 -4.30
N SER A 686 -18.45 -34.66 -4.51
CA SER A 686 -19.52 -34.48 -3.50
C SER A 686 -20.25 -35.79 -3.10
N ARG A 687 -20.09 -36.86 -3.85
CA ARG A 687 -20.60 -38.21 -3.55
C ARG A 687 -19.54 -39.24 -3.21
N MET A 688 -18.27 -38.89 -3.21
CA MET A 688 -17.15 -39.84 -3.02
C MET A 688 -16.64 -39.86 -1.59
N GLY A 689 -17.38 -39.66 -0.56
CA GLY A 689 -17.02 -40.00 0.82
C GLY A 689 -15.55 -39.83 1.24
N VAL A 690 -14.79 -39.03 0.53
CA VAL A 690 -13.38 -38.70 0.84
C VAL A 690 -13.39 -37.37 1.60
N ASN A 691 -13.29 -37.51 2.93
CA ASN A 691 -13.20 -36.41 3.88
C ASN A 691 -11.86 -35.65 3.74
#